data_29f571f6df9b655701f489654be34b60
#
_entry.id   29f571f6df9b655701f489654be34b60
#
_cell.length_a   1.000
_cell.length_b   1.000
_cell.length_c   1.000
_cell.angle_alpha   90.00
_cell.angle_beta   90.00
_cell.angle_gamma   90.00
#
_symmetry.space_group_name_H-M   'P 1'
#
loop_
_entity.id
_entity.type
_entity.pdbx_description
1 polymer ?
#
loop_
_entity_poly.entity_id
_entity_poly.type
_entity_poly.pdbx_seq_one_letter_code
_entity_poly.pdbx_strand_id
1 'polypeptide(L)'
;MKYMTAKYFFYSGLLMLLSASAGTASASAGNTSVFSGNASASVRDTISLDRGWQFHRGDVSDVNMLKNLQANDEVVNLPHDFLIGQDWVAPDASERPDNSDAGSNVRSRLSPRGFKEMGIGWYRYELTPKAEWKGKRILLDFQGIMLVGDVYLNGKRIGGTDYGYLGFDVDVSKLLKFGEVNEIAVKADTRNPNNSRWFTGAGLYRDVNLIVTDKDLFFPRHPLFIRTVNNQEVKIRANIFNQQKKVKTPGTFIPVEVRILDADGHVVAQQKTDVDFNAKWRDREYELPAIKIENAKLWSCDTPYLYTAEVTLYDNEGKVADQIREPFGVRTIEMNPQHGLLVNGKKVLLQGFANHHTLGALGAAAYPRAIEKRLKMMKEFGFNHVRTSHNPYSEDFLRLCDRLGILVVDELYDKWLAQYAGGRVDWESLWQKDIPEWVKRDRNHPSVVLWSLGNELQQYSNLPFNDWGVTAYELQKQLLHRYDDTRLTTVAMHPRYRNLDTDSIPADLAVATEVNSYNYRYMYFPGDMKRYPEKTFYQSEASTAAMGPNFYEMDRDKVLGLAYWGAIDYLGESMGWPVKGWNQGVFDLSLQPKPDAYFVKSMFSDEPTVHIGIIEKAGGNVQWNGINVSAGKLSENWTREEGEKVSLYTFTNGDEVELFLNGKSLGVKKNSDDPKLRARIKWDGIAYAPGTLLAVARKNGKVVARHQIETTGEAVALKMVPDAETWHADGQDLMHVRVYAVDKKGRRVMNLKDKNAFSKLAFSVKGDADIVAVDNGNIYSDELHVGKKQLNKTAERALYQGSALVILRAGTQPSKVELTVACENAVSGQKSAASGHQSVASGVQKGNLKTKRIVLVTK
;
A
#
# COMPACT_ATOMS: atom_id res chain seq x y z
N MET A 1 -6.17 -16.08 -52.34
CA MET A 1 -6.50 -17.48 -52.58
C MET A 1 -5.92 -18.36 -51.50
N LYS A 2 -6.73 -19.17 -50.89
CA LYS A 2 -6.57 -20.20 -49.87
C LYS A 2 -6.73 -19.75 -48.41
N TYR A 3 -7.93 -20.06 -47.95
CA TYR A 3 -8.42 -20.13 -46.58
C TYR A 3 -7.69 -21.22 -45.79
N MET A 4 -7.43 -20.94 -44.50
CA MET A 4 -7.33 -22.01 -43.50
C MET A 4 -8.09 -21.58 -42.25
N THR A 5 -9.15 -22.30 -41.99
CA THR A 5 -10.03 -22.26 -40.85
C THR A 5 -9.29 -22.74 -39.59
N ALA A 6 -9.26 -21.96 -38.55
CA ALA A 6 -8.89 -22.42 -37.20
C ALA A 6 -10.15 -22.54 -36.31
N LYS A 7 -10.35 -23.75 -35.80
CA LYS A 7 -11.42 -24.12 -34.87
C LYS A 7 -11.17 -23.46 -33.50
N TYR A 8 -12.17 -22.74 -33.01
CA TYR A 8 -12.21 -22.22 -31.66
C TYR A 8 -12.63 -23.31 -30.68
N PHE A 9 -11.81 -23.58 -29.66
CA PHE A 9 -12.21 -24.26 -28.43
C PHE A 9 -12.35 -23.26 -27.33
N PHE A 10 -13.50 -23.28 -26.66
CA PHE A 10 -13.84 -22.48 -25.49
C PHE A 10 -13.15 -23.02 -24.24
N TYR A 11 -12.46 -22.16 -23.51
CA TYR A 11 -12.23 -22.33 -22.07
C TYR A 11 -12.48 -21.01 -21.36
N SER A 12 -13.52 -20.98 -20.55
CA SER A 12 -13.75 -19.96 -19.53
C SER A 12 -12.87 -20.29 -18.31
N GLY A 13 -11.83 -19.55 -18.12
CA GLY A 13 -10.94 -19.70 -16.96
C GLY A 13 -9.70 -18.86 -17.16
N LEU A 14 -9.62 -17.82 -16.40
CA LEU A 14 -8.56 -16.83 -16.36
C LEU A 14 -7.18 -17.49 -16.22
N LEU A 15 -6.47 -17.71 -17.30
CA LEU A 15 -5.02 -17.90 -17.35
C LEU A 15 -4.58 -17.55 -18.78
N MET A 16 -4.20 -16.30 -19.00
CA MET A 16 -3.39 -15.98 -20.16
C MET A 16 -1.94 -16.36 -19.85
N LEU A 17 -1.53 -17.48 -20.44
CA LEU A 17 -0.12 -17.74 -20.69
C LEU A 17 0.29 -16.87 -21.88
N LEU A 18 0.97 -15.79 -21.60
CA LEU A 18 1.80 -15.11 -22.57
C LEU A 18 3.03 -15.98 -22.83
N SER A 19 3.07 -16.65 -23.94
CA SER A 19 4.30 -17.16 -24.52
C SER A 19 5.08 -15.97 -25.07
N ALA A 20 5.93 -15.37 -24.25
CA ALA A 20 7.02 -14.53 -24.69
C ALA A 20 8.29 -15.39 -24.76
N SER A 21 8.94 -15.35 -25.89
CA SER A 21 10.27 -15.89 -26.14
C SER A 21 11.23 -15.57 -25.02
N ALA A 22 11.97 -16.58 -24.59
CA ALA A 22 12.98 -16.50 -23.55
C ALA A 22 14.03 -15.43 -23.87
N GLY A 23 13.88 -14.28 -23.20
CA GLY A 23 14.97 -13.44 -22.81
C GLY A 23 15.01 -13.54 -21.30
N THR A 24 16.00 -14.24 -20.77
CA THR A 24 16.26 -14.33 -19.35
C THR A 24 16.69 -12.95 -18.81
N ALA A 25 15.72 -12.09 -18.55
CA ALA A 25 15.93 -10.98 -17.66
C ALA A 25 15.63 -11.49 -16.25
N SER A 26 16.66 -11.90 -15.52
CA SER A 26 16.59 -12.08 -14.09
C SER A 26 16.32 -10.71 -13.47
N ALA A 27 15.05 -10.39 -13.25
CA ALA A 27 14.68 -9.30 -12.38
C ALA A 27 15.14 -9.70 -10.97
N SER A 28 16.31 -9.20 -10.57
CA SER A 28 16.74 -9.26 -9.19
C SER A 28 15.71 -8.52 -8.36
N ALA A 29 14.90 -9.23 -7.59
CA ALA A 29 14.21 -8.67 -6.46
C ALA A 29 15.24 -7.86 -5.67
N GLY A 30 14.92 -6.60 -5.38
CA GLY A 30 15.80 -5.75 -4.58
C GLY A 30 16.02 -6.38 -3.23
N ASN A 31 17.02 -7.20 -3.13
CA ASN A 31 17.58 -7.63 -1.88
C ASN A 31 18.45 -6.49 -1.37
N THR A 32 18.09 -5.96 -0.25
CA THR A 32 19.07 -5.60 0.74
C THR A 32 19.76 -6.90 1.08
N SER A 33 20.90 -7.18 0.48
CA SER A 33 21.89 -8.13 0.90
C SER A 33 22.20 -9.27 -0.04
N VAL A 34 23.47 -9.59 0.07
CA VAL A 34 24.18 -10.74 -0.45
C VAL A 34 24.35 -10.72 -1.96
N PHE A 35 25.14 -9.74 -2.41
CA PHE A 35 25.98 -9.97 -3.57
C PHE A 35 27.17 -10.85 -3.12
N SER A 36 27.10 -12.13 -3.41
CA SER A 36 28.28 -12.99 -3.44
C SER A 36 29.04 -12.74 -4.76
N GLY A 37 29.73 -11.63 -4.81
CA GLY A 37 30.77 -11.35 -5.78
C GLY A 37 32.02 -11.02 -4.99
N ASN A 38 33.16 -11.63 -5.30
CA ASN A 38 34.47 -11.58 -4.67
C ASN A 38 34.64 -10.51 -3.62
N ALA A 39 34.76 -10.92 -2.36
CA ALA A 39 34.80 -10.07 -1.19
C ALA A 39 36.03 -9.16 -1.18
N SER A 40 35.88 -7.97 -1.71
CA SER A 40 36.48 -6.78 -1.13
C SER A 40 35.62 -6.50 0.11
N ALA A 41 36.21 -6.45 1.30
CA ALA A 41 35.49 -6.15 2.54
C ALA A 41 34.61 -4.93 2.30
N SER A 42 33.28 -5.08 2.45
CA SER A 42 32.35 -3.98 2.21
C SER A 42 32.64 -2.88 3.22
N VAL A 43 32.81 -1.66 2.76
CA VAL A 43 33.18 -0.52 3.60
C VAL A 43 31.99 -0.05 4.43
N ARG A 44 30.79 -0.21 3.87
CA ARG A 44 29.51 -0.04 4.56
C ARG A 44 28.80 -1.38 4.64
N ASP A 45 28.54 -1.86 5.83
CA ASP A 45 27.70 -3.04 6.07
C ASP A 45 26.32 -2.62 6.54
N THR A 46 25.28 -3.12 5.88
CA THR A 46 23.90 -2.99 6.34
C THR A 46 23.39 -4.38 6.70
N ILE A 47 23.07 -4.58 7.94
CA ILE A 47 22.70 -5.88 8.52
C ILE A 47 21.26 -5.77 9.02
N SER A 48 20.37 -6.60 8.46
CA SER A 48 18.98 -6.68 8.96
C SER A 48 18.95 -7.24 10.38
N LEU A 49 18.18 -6.59 11.23
CA LEU A 49 17.84 -7.06 12.57
C LEU A 49 16.38 -7.54 12.66
N ASP A 50 15.74 -7.88 11.56
CA ASP A 50 14.30 -8.14 11.50
C ASP A 50 13.86 -9.47 12.13
N ARG A 51 14.76 -10.26 12.69
CA ARG A 51 14.45 -11.59 13.19
C ARG A 51 14.81 -11.78 14.65
N GLY A 52 13.94 -12.53 15.34
CA GLY A 52 14.25 -13.01 16.68
C GLY A 52 14.00 -11.97 17.78
N TRP A 53 13.14 -11.00 17.55
CA TRP A 53 12.70 -10.07 18.58
C TRP A 53 11.81 -10.79 19.60
N GLN A 54 12.06 -10.59 20.86
CA GLN A 54 11.14 -10.96 21.93
C GLN A 54 10.14 -9.83 22.10
N PHE A 55 8.85 -10.13 22.02
CA PHE A 55 7.77 -9.17 22.09
C PHE A 55 6.93 -9.34 23.35
N HIS A 56 6.69 -8.26 24.07
CA HIS A 56 5.81 -8.19 25.23
C HIS A 56 4.73 -7.15 25.00
N ARG A 57 3.47 -7.55 25.17
CA ARG A 57 2.35 -6.63 25.16
C ARG A 57 2.05 -6.10 26.56
N GLY A 58 1.97 -4.79 26.70
CA GLY A 58 1.70 -4.09 27.94
C GLY A 58 2.78 -3.07 28.27
N ASP A 59 2.55 -2.28 29.28
CA ASP A 59 3.56 -1.33 29.80
C ASP A 59 4.36 -1.98 30.93
N VAL A 60 5.60 -1.59 31.05
CA VAL A 60 6.44 -1.93 32.19
C VAL A 60 6.92 -0.63 32.86
N SER A 61 6.99 -0.64 34.19
CA SER A 61 7.44 0.53 34.94
C SER A 61 8.92 0.84 34.79
N ASP A 62 9.73 -0.19 34.48
CA ASP A 62 11.16 -0.09 34.22
C ASP A 62 11.53 -1.04 33.09
N VAL A 63 12.28 -0.57 32.10
CA VAL A 63 12.77 -1.37 30.97
C VAL A 63 13.56 -2.59 31.43
N ASN A 64 14.27 -2.52 32.54
CA ASN A 64 15.02 -3.65 33.10
C ASN A 64 14.13 -4.80 33.57
N MET A 65 12.83 -4.55 33.82
CA MET A 65 11.86 -5.60 34.16
C MET A 65 11.53 -6.53 33.00
N LEU A 66 11.76 -6.08 31.75
CA LEU A 66 11.53 -6.91 30.56
C LEU A 66 12.26 -8.24 30.62
N LYS A 67 13.44 -8.27 31.24
CA LYS A 67 14.24 -9.52 31.42
C LYS A 67 13.50 -10.57 32.25
N ASN A 68 12.61 -10.15 33.13
CA ASN A 68 11.88 -11.02 34.03
C ASN A 68 10.52 -11.48 33.46
N LEU A 69 10.11 -10.94 32.29
CA LEU A 69 8.81 -11.23 31.70
C LEU A 69 8.82 -12.38 30.68
N GLN A 70 9.93 -13.06 30.53
CA GLN A 70 10.19 -14.10 29.53
C GLN A 70 9.14 -15.20 29.42
N ALA A 71 8.38 -15.46 30.47
CA ALA A 71 7.37 -16.54 30.47
C ALA A 71 6.15 -16.27 29.56
N ASN A 72 5.89 -14.99 29.20
CA ASN A 72 4.73 -14.57 28.40
C ASN A 72 5.12 -13.90 27.07
N ASP A 73 6.43 -13.83 26.79
CA ASP A 73 6.92 -13.18 25.58
C ASP A 73 6.82 -14.15 24.40
N GLU A 74 6.46 -13.59 23.23
CA GLU A 74 6.55 -14.34 21.99
C GLU A 74 7.76 -13.88 21.16
N VAL A 75 8.30 -14.77 20.36
CA VAL A 75 9.31 -14.42 19.36
C VAL A 75 8.60 -13.95 18.10
N VAL A 76 8.92 -12.73 17.68
CA VAL A 76 8.38 -12.13 16.45
C VAL A 76 9.51 -11.77 15.49
N ASN A 77 9.15 -11.65 14.24
CA ASN A 77 10.02 -11.12 13.20
C ASN A 77 9.35 -9.89 12.56
N LEU A 78 10.17 -8.92 12.17
CA LEU A 78 9.69 -7.71 11.52
C LEU A 78 9.40 -7.95 10.03
N PRO A 79 8.51 -7.18 9.43
CA PRO A 79 7.65 -6.19 10.08
C PRO A 79 6.57 -6.84 10.98
N HIS A 80 6.22 -6.19 12.08
CA HIS A 80 5.25 -6.69 13.04
C HIS A 80 4.25 -5.62 13.46
N ASP A 81 2.96 -5.92 13.32
CA ASP A 81 1.84 -5.14 13.85
C ASP A 81 1.13 -5.92 14.94
N PHE A 82 1.30 -5.51 16.19
CA PHE A 82 0.69 -6.21 17.31
C PHE A 82 -0.80 -5.91 17.52
N LEU A 83 -1.37 -4.90 16.83
CA LEU A 83 -2.80 -4.61 16.96
C LEU A 83 -3.67 -5.53 16.11
N ILE A 84 -3.20 -5.94 14.94
CA ILE A 84 -4.04 -6.71 14.01
C ILE A 84 -4.50 -8.05 14.61
N GLY A 85 -3.68 -8.67 15.44
CA GLY A 85 -3.98 -9.92 16.15
C GLY A 85 -4.81 -9.77 17.44
N GLN A 86 -5.20 -8.55 17.84
CA GLN A 86 -6.00 -8.34 19.04
C GLN A 86 -7.48 -8.63 18.79
N ASP A 87 -8.21 -8.90 19.89
CA ASP A 87 -9.66 -9.06 19.84
C ASP A 87 -10.35 -7.76 19.37
N TRP A 88 -11.51 -7.93 18.76
CA TRP A 88 -12.38 -6.82 18.43
C TRP A 88 -13.13 -6.38 19.69
N VAL A 89 -13.26 -5.08 19.88
CA VAL A 89 -13.99 -4.51 21.02
C VAL A 89 -15.33 -3.95 20.54
N ALA A 90 -16.40 -4.68 20.84
CA ALA A 90 -17.75 -4.21 20.56
C ALA A 90 -18.06 -2.95 21.41
N PRO A 91 -18.83 -1.98 20.86
CA PRO A 91 -19.28 -0.83 21.63
C PRO A 91 -20.13 -1.21 22.82
N ASP A 92 -19.98 -0.49 23.93
CA ASP A 92 -20.86 -0.62 25.09
C ASP A 92 -22.26 -0.10 24.80
N ALA A 93 -23.26 -0.58 25.58
CA ALA A 93 -24.65 -0.10 25.47
C ALA A 93 -24.79 1.40 25.73
N SER A 94 -23.84 2.04 26.40
CA SER A 94 -23.76 3.49 26.64
C SER A 94 -23.20 4.26 25.42
N GLU A 95 -22.47 3.60 24.55
CA GLU A 95 -21.96 4.15 23.29
C GLU A 95 -23.04 4.05 22.22
N ARG A 96 -24.07 4.87 22.32
CA ARG A 96 -25.23 4.82 21.43
C ARG A 96 -25.00 5.55 20.11
N PRO A 97 -25.84 5.26 19.09
CA PRO A 97 -25.69 5.85 17.78
C PRO A 97 -25.63 7.37 17.87
N ASP A 98 -24.60 7.90 17.29
CA ASP A 98 -24.60 9.29 16.90
C ASP A 98 -25.78 9.44 15.92
N ASN A 99 -26.77 10.26 16.28
CA ASN A 99 -27.91 10.60 15.42
C ASN A 99 -27.49 11.47 14.22
N SER A 100 -26.21 11.62 13.98
CA SER A 100 -25.69 12.23 12.77
C SER A 100 -25.94 11.30 11.58
N ASP A 101 -26.22 11.89 10.44
CA ASP A 101 -26.60 11.41 9.09
C ASP A 101 -26.14 10.01 8.59
N ALA A 102 -25.45 9.24 9.37
CA ALA A 102 -24.80 7.99 8.97
C ALA A 102 -25.61 6.70 9.25
N GLY A 103 -26.89 6.82 9.61
CA GLY A 103 -27.76 5.67 9.81
C GLY A 103 -27.62 5.00 11.20
N SER A 104 -28.31 3.87 11.37
CA SER A 104 -28.52 3.17 12.65
C SER A 104 -27.30 2.43 13.23
N ASN A 105 -26.09 2.67 12.75
CA ASN A 105 -24.90 1.99 13.22
C ASN A 105 -24.35 2.65 14.50
N VAL A 106 -23.96 1.83 15.48
CA VAL A 106 -23.38 2.32 16.72
C VAL A 106 -21.94 2.76 16.48
N ARG A 107 -21.68 4.06 16.60
CA ARG A 107 -20.30 4.59 16.61
C ARG A 107 -19.77 4.61 18.02
N SER A 108 -18.51 4.23 18.20
CA SER A 108 -17.80 4.32 19.45
C SER A 108 -16.50 5.10 19.25
N ARG A 109 -15.82 5.43 20.36
CA ARG A 109 -14.47 5.99 20.34
C ARG A 109 -13.45 5.15 19.56
N LEU A 110 -13.74 3.86 19.34
CA LEU A 110 -12.89 2.92 18.59
C LEU A 110 -13.27 2.79 17.10
N SER A 111 -14.43 3.33 16.68
CA SER A 111 -14.85 3.29 15.27
C SER A 111 -13.80 3.84 14.30
N PRO A 112 -13.13 4.98 14.58
CA PRO A 112 -12.06 5.48 13.73
C PRO A 112 -10.94 4.47 13.53
N ARG A 113 -10.63 3.66 14.54
CA ARG A 113 -9.49 2.71 14.55
C ARG A 113 -9.90 1.26 14.32
N GLY A 114 -11.10 1.03 13.79
CA GLY A 114 -11.58 -0.33 13.44
C GLY A 114 -11.85 -1.22 14.64
N PHE A 115 -12.28 -0.64 15.78
CA PHE A 115 -12.64 -1.36 16.99
C PHE A 115 -11.50 -2.19 17.62
N LYS A 116 -10.26 -1.69 17.50
CA LYS A 116 -9.08 -2.23 18.17
C LYS A 116 -8.62 -1.30 19.29
N GLU A 117 -8.33 -1.85 20.47
CA GLU A 117 -7.76 -1.07 21.58
C GLU A 117 -6.29 -0.76 21.32
N MET A 118 -5.95 0.52 21.41
CA MET A 118 -4.58 1.00 21.37
C MET A 118 -3.79 0.50 22.60
N GLY A 119 -2.47 0.57 22.53
CA GLY A 119 -1.67 0.08 23.64
C GLY A 119 -0.18 0.28 23.45
N ILE A 120 0.56 -0.39 24.31
CA ILE A 120 2.01 -0.41 24.32
C ILE A 120 2.48 -1.83 23.97
N GLY A 121 3.52 -1.89 23.17
CA GLY A 121 4.31 -3.08 22.93
C GLY A 121 5.79 -2.80 23.16
N TRP A 122 6.45 -3.77 23.76
CA TRP A 122 7.89 -3.75 23.95
C TRP A 122 8.54 -4.84 23.13
N TYR A 123 9.66 -4.47 22.51
CA TYR A 123 10.50 -5.37 21.73
C TYR A 123 11.87 -5.43 22.35
N ARG A 124 12.47 -6.62 22.41
CA ARG A 124 13.81 -6.84 22.93
C ARG A 124 14.64 -7.67 21.97
N TYR A 125 15.86 -7.23 21.72
CA TYR A 125 16.82 -7.89 20.83
C TYR A 125 18.19 -7.95 21.48
N GLU A 126 18.86 -9.11 21.41
CA GLU A 126 20.19 -9.32 21.94
C GLU A 126 21.23 -9.20 20.80
N LEU A 127 22.12 -8.22 20.93
CA LEU A 127 23.17 -7.94 19.98
C LEU A 127 24.55 -8.21 20.58
N THR A 128 25.33 -9.10 19.97
CA THR A 128 26.76 -9.25 20.24
C THR A 128 27.55 -8.59 19.11
N PRO A 129 28.18 -7.43 19.32
CA PRO A 129 28.91 -6.73 18.27
C PRO A 129 30.16 -7.52 17.89
N LYS A 130 30.42 -7.62 16.57
CA LYS A 130 31.62 -8.24 16.05
C LYS A 130 32.87 -7.46 16.45
N ALA A 131 33.97 -8.14 16.73
CA ALA A 131 35.23 -7.50 17.14
C ALA A 131 35.78 -6.51 16.09
N GLU A 132 35.57 -6.79 14.81
CA GLU A 132 35.98 -5.96 13.67
C GLU A 132 35.23 -4.63 13.56
N TRP A 133 34.08 -4.47 14.24
CA TRP A 133 33.33 -3.20 14.29
C TRP A 133 33.90 -2.21 15.31
N LYS A 134 34.83 -2.66 16.15
CA LYS A 134 35.45 -1.81 17.16
C LYS A 134 36.20 -0.63 16.49
N GLY A 135 35.82 0.57 16.85
CA GLY A 135 36.38 1.79 16.28
C GLY A 135 35.72 2.27 14.99
N LYS A 136 34.73 1.57 14.50
CA LYS A 136 33.85 2.01 13.41
C LYS A 136 32.66 2.84 13.94
N ARG A 137 31.92 3.48 13.04
CA ARG A 137 30.60 4.06 13.33
C ARG A 137 29.54 2.99 13.19
N ILE A 138 28.66 2.89 14.18
CA ILE A 138 27.61 1.86 14.22
C ILE A 138 26.29 2.56 14.52
N LEU A 139 25.33 2.39 13.63
CA LEU A 139 24.01 2.97 13.74
C LEU A 139 22.94 1.86 13.86
N LEU A 140 21.95 2.11 14.70
CA LEU A 140 20.66 1.44 14.62
C LEU A 140 19.75 2.29 13.75
N ASP A 141 19.31 1.77 12.61
CA ASP A 141 18.41 2.40 11.66
C ASP A 141 17.02 1.80 11.77
N PHE A 142 16.06 2.61 12.19
CA PHE A 142 14.66 2.25 12.29
C PHE A 142 13.88 2.90 11.16
N GLN A 143 13.22 2.11 10.30
CA GLN A 143 12.43 2.66 9.21
C GLN A 143 11.04 3.14 9.64
N GLY A 144 10.60 2.80 10.86
CA GLY A 144 9.38 3.30 11.46
C GLY A 144 8.96 2.54 12.72
N ILE A 145 8.44 3.25 13.70
CA ILE A 145 7.86 2.69 14.92
C ILE A 145 6.47 3.29 15.10
N MET A 146 5.43 2.48 15.03
CA MET A 146 4.05 2.96 15.11
C MET A 146 3.56 2.94 16.57
N LEU A 147 3.10 4.06 17.13
CA LEU A 147 3.02 5.39 16.53
C LEU A 147 4.19 6.28 16.95
N VAL A 148 4.58 6.24 18.22
CA VAL A 148 5.75 6.86 18.82
C VAL A 148 6.61 5.79 19.42
N GLY A 149 7.92 6.00 19.43
CA GLY A 149 8.86 4.98 19.87
C GLY A 149 9.97 5.54 20.74
N ASP A 150 10.35 4.76 21.74
CA ASP A 150 11.55 5.01 22.53
C ASP A 150 12.50 3.83 22.42
N VAL A 151 13.78 4.10 22.14
CA VAL A 151 14.83 3.09 21.97
C VAL A 151 15.78 3.13 23.14
N TYR A 152 16.09 1.97 23.69
CA TYR A 152 16.98 1.76 24.84
C TYR A 152 18.12 0.82 24.46
N LEU A 153 19.28 1.07 25.01
CA LEU A 153 20.44 0.17 24.94
C LEU A 153 20.95 -0.09 26.35
N ASN A 154 21.00 -1.37 26.74
CA ASN A 154 21.43 -1.80 28.06
C ASN A 154 20.67 -1.06 29.20
N GLY A 155 19.37 -0.89 29.05
CA GLY A 155 18.50 -0.25 30.05
C GLY A 155 18.48 1.29 29.99
N LYS A 156 19.30 1.93 29.16
CA LYS A 156 19.35 3.39 29.02
C LYS A 156 18.67 3.85 27.74
N ARG A 157 17.77 4.84 27.83
CA ARG A 157 17.15 5.47 26.65
C ARG A 157 18.23 6.18 25.81
N ILE A 158 18.28 5.88 24.53
CA ILE A 158 19.29 6.40 23.57
C ILE A 158 18.70 7.19 22.40
N GLY A 159 17.39 7.07 22.15
CA GLY A 159 16.73 7.73 21.04
C GLY A 159 15.26 7.41 20.95
N GLY A 160 14.66 7.74 19.83
CA GLY A 160 13.26 7.46 19.56
C GLY A 160 12.65 8.36 18.48
N THR A 161 11.37 8.18 18.23
CA THR A 161 10.59 9.01 17.29
C THR A 161 9.33 9.53 17.94
N ASP A 162 8.95 10.76 17.58
CA ASP A 162 7.69 11.39 17.95
C ASP A 162 6.65 11.31 16.82
N TYR A 163 7.05 10.88 15.63
CA TYR A 163 6.19 10.68 14.46
C TYR A 163 6.59 9.38 13.73
N GLY A 164 5.82 8.33 13.93
CA GLY A 164 6.21 6.95 13.58
C GLY A 164 6.21 6.60 12.10
N TYR A 165 5.80 7.52 11.22
CA TYR A 165 5.77 7.30 9.77
C TYR A 165 7.09 7.61 9.07
N LEU A 166 8.02 8.25 9.75
CA LEU A 166 9.38 8.48 9.28
C LEU A 166 10.38 7.64 10.07
N GLY A 167 11.43 7.21 9.38
CA GLY A 167 12.54 6.52 10.00
C GLY A 167 13.52 7.47 10.67
N PHE A 168 14.41 6.90 11.47
CA PHE A 168 15.50 7.62 12.14
C PHE A 168 16.65 6.65 12.44
N ASP A 169 17.84 7.18 12.65
CA ASP A 169 19.00 6.42 13.11
C ASP A 169 19.47 6.87 14.50
N VAL A 170 20.12 5.94 15.21
CA VAL A 170 20.74 6.21 16.53
C VAL A 170 22.18 5.71 16.51
N ASP A 171 23.13 6.62 16.78
CA ASP A 171 24.55 6.26 16.87
C ASP A 171 24.85 5.54 18.19
N VAL A 172 25.17 4.26 18.10
CA VAL A 172 25.49 3.39 19.23
C VAL A 172 26.98 3.07 19.36
N SER A 173 27.84 3.66 18.51
CA SER A 173 29.26 3.36 18.39
C SER A 173 30.01 3.39 19.73
N LYS A 174 29.67 4.37 20.59
CA LYS A 174 30.33 4.57 21.90
C LYS A 174 29.59 3.89 23.05
N LEU A 175 28.43 3.33 22.78
CA LEU A 175 27.53 2.76 23.81
C LEU A 175 27.61 1.25 23.86
N LEU A 176 28.04 0.60 22.76
CA LEU A 176 28.16 -0.84 22.66
C LEU A 176 29.32 -1.37 23.50
N LYS A 177 29.05 -2.44 24.21
CA LYS A 177 30.04 -3.24 24.94
C LYS A 177 30.51 -4.38 24.05
N PHE A 178 31.76 -4.29 23.62
CA PHE A 178 32.39 -5.32 22.77
C PHE A 178 32.79 -6.55 23.58
N GLY A 179 32.48 -7.74 23.07
CA GLY A 179 32.70 -9.01 23.74
C GLY A 179 31.58 -9.38 24.75
N GLU A 180 30.57 -8.56 24.86
CA GLU A 180 29.39 -8.79 25.72
C GLU A 180 28.11 -8.77 24.87
N VAL A 181 27.04 -9.39 25.38
CA VAL A 181 25.70 -9.21 24.84
C VAL A 181 25.19 -7.84 25.23
N ASN A 182 24.71 -7.08 24.23
CA ASN A 182 24.00 -5.81 24.44
C ASN A 182 22.52 -6.05 24.19
N GLU A 183 21.69 -5.48 25.07
CA GLU A 183 20.25 -5.54 24.94
C GLU A 183 19.71 -4.26 24.31
N ILE A 184 19.06 -4.39 23.17
CA ILE A 184 18.29 -3.34 22.53
C ILE A 184 16.84 -3.56 22.96
N ALA A 185 16.21 -2.54 23.56
CA ALA A 185 14.78 -2.56 23.85
C ALA A 185 14.08 -1.39 23.16
N VAL A 186 12.89 -1.65 22.62
CA VAL A 186 12.08 -0.65 21.90
C VAL A 186 10.67 -0.63 22.49
N LYS A 187 10.23 0.54 22.93
CA LYS A 187 8.84 0.80 23.32
C LYS A 187 8.10 1.40 22.14
N ALA A 188 7.00 0.77 21.72
CA ALA A 188 6.05 1.33 20.76
C ALA A 188 4.75 1.66 21.47
N ASP A 189 4.30 2.92 21.39
CA ASP A 189 3.12 3.42 22.11
C ASP A 189 2.13 4.06 21.13
N THR A 190 0.91 3.54 21.09
CA THR A 190 -0.17 4.03 20.21
C THR A 190 -1.33 4.66 20.96
N ARG A 191 -1.20 4.91 22.25
CA ARG A 191 -2.29 5.38 23.12
C ARG A 191 -2.68 6.84 22.92
N ASN A 192 -1.92 7.63 22.13
CA ASN A 192 -2.27 9.02 21.87
C ASN A 192 -3.70 9.11 21.28
N PRO A 193 -4.65 9.79 21.91
CA PRO A 193 -6.04 9.86 21.48
C PRO A 193 -6.20 10.56 20.11
N ASN A 194 -5.28 11.44 19.74
CA ASN A 194 -5.30 12.19 18.48
C ASN A 194 -4.44 11.55 17.39
N ASN A 195 -4.21 10.22 17.50
CA ASN A 195 -3.25 9.59 16.60
C ASN A 195 -3.78 9.50 15.15
N SER A 196 -5.04 9.12 14.92
CA SER A 196 -5.62 9.09 13.56
C SER A 196 -7.12 8.80 13.55
N ARG A 197 -7.72 8.91 12.35
CA ARG A 197 -9.10 8.53 12.04
C ARG A 197 -9.23 7.11 11.51
N TRP A 198 -8.13 6.44 11.20
CA TRP A 198 -8.05 5.09 10.59
C TRP A 198 -7.26 4.14 11.48
N PHE A 199 -7.26 2.85 11.12
CA PHE A 199 -6.42 1.85 11.76
C PHE A 199 -4.96 2.08 11.35
N THR A 200 -4.12 2.47 12.29
CA THR A 200 -2.69 2.76 12.04
C THR A 200 -1.80 1.55 12.17
N GLY A 201 -2.28 0.48 12.83
CA GLY A 201 -1.40 -0.56 13.37
C GLY A 201 -0.58 -0.08 14.56
N ALA A 202 0.35 -0.92 14.98
CA ALA A 202 1.26 -0.64 16.11
C ALA A 202 2.51 -1.52 16.08
N GLY A 203 3.63 -0.99 16.57
CA GLY A 203 4.86 -1.75 16.77
C GLY A 203 5.98 -1.43 15.78
N LEU A 204 6.93 -2.34 15.65
CA LEU A 204 7.99 -2.29 14.63
C LEU A 204 7.43 -2.79 13.30
N TYR A 205 6.70 -1.92 12.62
CA TYR A 205 5.92 -2.26 11.43
C TYR A 205 6.68 -2.13 10.11
N ARG A 206 7.97 -1.74 10.20
CA ARG A 206 8.96 -1.63 9.13
C ARG A 206 10.28 -2.22 9.61
N ASP A 207 11.26 -2.29 8.74
CA ASP A 207 12.55 -2.91 9.00
C ASP A 207 13.39 -2.16 10.03
N VAL A 208 14.28 -2.91 10.69
CA VAL A 208 15.33 -2.39 11.56
C VAL A 208 16.68 -2.92 11.08
N ASN A 209 17.62 -2.01 10.85
CA ASN A 209 18.94 -2.35 10.36
C ASN A 209 20.05 -1.90 11.32
N LEU A 210 21.15 -2.59 11.28
CA LEU A 210 22.41 -2.15 11.84
C LEU A 210 23.33 -1.72 10.69
N ILE A 211 23.78 -0.46 10.71
CA ILE A 211 24.66 0.09 9.68
C ILE A 211 26.05 0.32 10.29
N VAL A 212 27.07 -0.26 9.67
CA VAL A 212 28.48 -0.10 10.11
C VAL A 212 29.27 0.59 9.00
N THR A 213 29.92 1.72 9.33
CA THR A 213 30.67 2.53 8.38
C THR A 213 32.00 2.98 8.96
N ASP A 214 32.85 3.65 8.14
CA ASP A 214 33.96 4.42 8.67
C ASP A 214 33.45 5.49 9.66
N LYS A 215 34.22 5.80 10.68
CA LYS A 215 33.83 6.74 11.73
C LYS A 215 34.13 8.19 11.39
N ASP A 216 35.07 8.43 10.50
CA ASP A 216 35.65 9.76 10.24
C ASP A 216 35.22 10.33 8.88
N LEU A 217 34.95 9.47 7.89
CA LEU A 217 34.52 9.85 6.55
C LEU A 217 33.40 8.91 6.06
N PHE A 218 32.18 9.42 5.97
CA PHE A 218 31.02 8.60 5.61
C PHE A 218 29.88 9.42 5.01
N PHE A 219 28.93 8.75 4.38
CA PHE A 219 27.65 9.32 3.98
C PHE A 219 26.63 9.24 5.14
N PRO A 220 26.01 10.36 5.55
CA PRO A 220 24.88 10.36 6.47
C PRO A 220 23.66 9.66 5.90
N ARG A 221 22.53 9.67 6.64
CA ARG A 221 21.25 9.14 6.19
C ARG A 221 20.73 9.93 4.97
N HIS A 222 20.23 9.22 3.94
CA HIS A 222 19.67 9.79 2.69
C HIS A 222 20.54 10.93 2.09
N PRO A 223 21.82 10.66 1.79
CA PRO A 223 22.78 11.72 1.52
C PRO A 223 22.70 12.24 0.09
N LEU A 224 22.11 11.51 -0.85
CA LEU A 224 22.11 11.89 -2.25
C LEU A 224 20.87 12.68 -2.64
N PHE A 225 21.05 13.60 -3.57
CA PHE A 225 19.98 14.19 -4.36
C PHE A 225 20.35 14.10 -5.83
N ILE A 226 19.61 13.28 -6.58
CA ILE A 226 19.86 13.00 -7.99
C ILE A 226 18.79 13.71 -8.82
N ARG A 227 19.21 14.69 -9.62
CA ARG A 227 18.35 15.51 -10.45
C ARG A 227 18.58 15.25 -11.94
N THR A 228 17.52 15.00 -12.67
CA THR A 228 17.55 15.04 -14.14
C THR A 228 17.63 16.50 -14.58
N VAL A 229 18.66 16.86 -15.35
CA VAL A 229 18.83 18.19 -15.93
C VAL A 229 18.11 18.25 -17.29
N ASN A 230 18.30 17.18 -18.07
CA ASN A 230 17.64 16.95 -19.35
C ASN A 230 17.58 15.43 -19.56
N ASN A 231 17.03 14.98 -20.67
CA ASN A 231 16.84 13.56 -20.93
C ASN A 231 18.12 12.70 -21.01
N GLN A 232 19.29 13.28 -20.81
CA GLN A 232 20.59 12.59 -20.91
C GLN A 232 21.58 12.99 -19.81
N GLU A 233 21.25 13.97 -18.98
CA GLU A 233 22.19 14.54 -18.02
C GLU A 233 21.59 14.58 -16.63
N VAL A 234 22.34 14.12 -15.66
CA VAL A 234 21.96 14.16 -14.24
C VAL A 234 23.01 14.92 -13.43
N LYS A 235 22.54 15.59 -12.40
CA LYS A 235 23.37 16.23 -11.36
C LYS A 235 23.12 15.54 -10.03
N ILE A 236 24.20 15.34 -9.28
CA ILE A 236 24.14 14.71 -7.97
C ILE A 236 24.67 15.69 -6.94
N ARG A 237 23.86 15.96 -5.90
CA ARG A 237 24.37 16.56 -4.66
C ARG A 237 24.57 15.43 -3.66
N ALA A 238 25.73 15.43 -3.00
CA ALA A 238 26.06 14.42 -2.00
C ALA A 238 26.35 15.10 -0.65
N ASN A 239 25.66 14.66 0.39
CA ASN A 239 25.97 15.07 1.75
C ASN A 239 27.09 14.18 2.29
N ILE A 240 28.19 14.76 2.75
CA ILE A 240 29.38 14.05 3.20
C ILE A 240 29.73 14.53 4.61
N PHE A 241 29.92 13.58 5.52
CA PHE A 241 30.47 13.84 6.83
C PHE A 241 31.98 13.52 6.85
N ASN A 242 32.80 14.48 7.34
CA ASN A 242 34.23 14.30 7.47
C ASN A 242 34.74 14.92 8.79
N GLN A 243 35.39 14.13 9.60
CA GLN A 243 36.09 14.58 10.80
C GLN A 243 37.53 14.06 10.88
N GLN A 244 38.13 13.69 9.76
CA GLN A 244 39.53 13.24 9.72
C GLN A 244 40.45 14.29 10.28
N LYS A 245 41.34 13.91 11.21
CA LYS A 245 42.20 14.84 11.99
C LYS A 245 43.32 15.51 11.19
N LYS A 246 43.64 15.06 9.99
CA LYS A 246 44.79 15.51 9.18
C LYS A 246 44.47 16.65 8.19
N VAL A 247 43.39 17.37 8.37
CA VAL A 247 43.11 18.54 7.53
C VAL A 247 43.92 19.73 8.04
N LYS A 248 45.19 19.76 7.72
CA LYS A 248 46.09 20.84 8.20
C LYS A 248 46.30 21.97 7.20
N THR A 249 45.77 21.91 5.99
CA THR A 249 45.98 22.90 4.94
C THR A 249 44.68 23.34 4.33
N PRO A 250 44.50 24.64 3.98
CA PRO A 250 43.46 25.05 3.02
C PRO A 250 43.65 24.26 1.72
N GLY A 251 42.59 23.59 1.26
CA GLY A 251 42.62 22.80 0.02
C GLY A 251 42.78 21.30 0.25
N THR A 252 42.26 20.75 1.36
CA THR A 252 42.13 19.29 1.47
C THR A 252 40.94 18.84 0.65
N PHE A 253 41.21 17.96 -0.29
CA PHE A 253 40.21 17.42 -1.21
C PHE A 253 39.83 15.98 -0.77
N ILE A 254 38.54 15.66 -0.91
CA ILE A 254 38.04 14.29 -0.75
C ILE A 254 37.75 13.77 -2.15
N PRO A 255 38.43 12.72 -2.60
CA PRO A 255 38.12 12.11 -3.89
C PRO A 255 36.74 11.40 -3.81
N VAL A 256 35.86 11.73 -4.77
CA VAL A 256 34.56 11.16 -4.93
C VAL A 256 34.44 10.55 -6.32
N GLU A 257 34.02 9.29 -6.40
CA GLU A 257 33.74 8.64 -7.68
C GLU A 257 32.24 8.39 -7.79
N VAL A 258 31.68 8.75 -8.94
CA VAL A 258 30.29 8.44 -9.32
C VAL A 258 30.34 7.48 -10.50
N ARG A 259 29.66 6.34 -10.35
CA ARG A 259 29.40 5.39 -11.43
C ARG A 259 27.91 5.25 -11.61
N ILE A 260 27.43 5.40 -12.84
CA ILE A 260 26.04 5.13 -13.18
C ILE A 260 25.98 3.73 -13.78
N LEU A 261 25.17 2.87 -13.14
CA LEU A 261 24.97 1.50 -13.56
C LEU A 261 23.60 1.37 -14.24
N ASP A 262 23.54 0.59 -15.31
CA ASP A 262 22.28 0.21 -15.95
C ASP A 262 21.54 -0.88 -15.14
N ALA A 263 20.40 -1.33 -15.62
CA ALA A 263 19.60 -2.37 -14.96
C ALA A 263 20.31 -3.73 -14.86
N ASP A 264 21.29 -3.97 -15.71
CA ASP A 264 22.11 -5.20 -15.73
C ASP A 264 23.39 -5.06 -14.88
N GLY A 265 23.63 -3.88 -14.30
CA GLY A 265 24.78 -3.58 -13.47
C GLY A 265 26.03 -3.14 -14.24
N HIS A 266 25.92 -2.86 -15.54
CA HIS A 266 27.05 -2.35 -16.34
C HIS A 266 27.22 -0.85 -16.13
N VAL A 267 28.46 -0.41 -16.06
CA VAL A 267 28.78 1.02 -15.96
C VAL A 267 28.52 1.71 -17.31
N VAL A 268 27.56 2.61 -17.34
CA VAL A 268 27.20 3.39 -18.54
C VAL A 268 27.74 4.81 -18.52
N ALA A 269 28.13 5.31 -17.35
CA ALA A 269 28.83 6.58 -17.19
C ALA A 269 29.63 6.54 -15.88
N GLN A 270 30.75 7.25 -15.85
CA GLN A 270 31.57 7.39 -14.62
C GLN A 270 32.30 8.70 -14.59
N GLN A 271 32.56 9.18 -13.39
CA GLN A 271 33.27 10.42 -13.16
C GLN A 271 33.97 10.39 -11.81
N LYS A 272 35.21 10.89 -11.76
CA LYS A 272 35.94 11.19 -10.52
C LYS A 272 36.08 12.68 -10.36
N THR A 273 35.89 13.15 -9.16
CA THR A 273 36.09 14.57 -8.82
C THR A 273 36.62 14.67 -7.39
N ASP A 274 37.25 15.76 -7.10
CA ASP A 274 37.70 16.10 -5.75
C ASP A 274 36.76 17.17 -5.20
N VAL A 275 36.17 16.95 -4.02
CA VAL A 275 35.38 17.96 -3.33
C VAL A 275 36.26 18.71 -2.31
N ASP A 276 36.21 20.03 -2.36
CA ASP A 276 36.94 20.87 -1.41
C ASP A 276 36.30 20.80 -0.02
N PHE A 277 37.06 20.29 0.92
CA PHE A 277 36.64 20.14 2.29
C PHE A 277 37.13 21.28 3.18
N ASN A 278 36.18 22.03 3.73
CA ASN A 278 36.45 23.03 4.75
C ASN A 278 36.26 22.45 6.15
N ALA A 279 37.33 22.36 6.93
CA ALA A 279 37.32 21.80 8.29
C ALA A 279 36.34 22.47 9.27
N LYS A 280 35.80 23.65 8.96
CA LYS A 280 34.73 24.28 9.75
C LYS A 280 33.37 23.59 9.66
N TRP A 281 33.15 22.84 8.58
CA TRP A 281 31.86 22.20 8.29
C TRP A 281 32.05 20.68 8.16
N ARG A 282 31.78 19.95 9.20
CA ARG A 282 31.93 18.49 9.21
C ARG A 282 30.90 17.77 8.37
N ASP A 283 29.70 18.33 8.28
CA ASP A 283 28.57 17.83 7.53
C ASP A 283 28.16 18.85 6.48
N ARG A 284 28.32 18.50 5.19
CA ARG A 284 28.09 19.44 4.10
C ARG A 284 27.62 18.74 2.83
N GLU A 285 26.67 19.38 2.14
CA GLU A 285 26.30 19.01 0.78
C GLU A 285 27.26 19.59 -0.26
N TYR A 286 27.66 18.74 -1.21
CA TYR A 286 28.48 19.08 -2.34
C TYR A 286 27.76 18.81 -3.64
N GLU A 287 27.71 19.78 -4.54
CA GLU A 287 27.24 19.57 -5.90
C GLU A 287 28.37 18.97 -6.73
N LEU A 288 28.17 17.73 -7.20
CA LEU A 288 29.13 17.06 -8.06
C LEU A 288 28.91 17.52 -9.51
N PRO A 289 29.97 17.51 -10.36
CA PRO A 289 29.80 17.86 -11.76
C PRO A 289 28.74 17.00 -12.44
N ALA A 290 28.03 17.59 -13.40
CA ALA A 290 27.00 16.89 -14.15
C ALA A 290 27.58 15.69 -14.91
N ILE A 291 26.81 14.59 -14.95
CA ILE A 291 27.22 13.36 -15.62
C ILE A 291 26.25 13.06 -16.77
N LYS A 292 26.78 12.80 -17.96
CA LYS A 292 25.99 12.48 -19.14
C LYS A 292 25.85 10.96 -19.28
N ILE A 293 24.62 10.53 -19.53
CA ILE A 293 24.26 9.15 -19.84
C ILE A 293 23.93 9.09 -21.33
N GLU A 294 24.84 8.53 -22.13
CA GLU A 294 24.62 8.44 -23.56
C GLU A 294 23.44 7.52 -23.89
N ASN A 295 22.51 8.02 -24.71
CA ASN A 295 21.30 7.30 -25.10
C ASN A 295 20.46 6.83 -23.88
N ALA A 296 20.31 7.68 -22.88
CA ALA A 296 19.59 7.34 -21.67
C ALA A 296 18.17 6.80 -21.94
N LYS A 297 17.85 5.67 -21.34
CA LYS A 297 16.49 5.13 -21.33
C LYS A 297 15.69 5.90 -20.29
N LEU A 298 14.60 6.53 -20.76
CA LEU A 298 13.77 7.35 -19.87
C LEU A 298 12.81 6.48 -19.04
N TRP A 299 12.64 6.90 -17.79
CA TRP A 299 11.62 6.35 -16.92
C TRP A 299 10.24 6.92 -17.28
N SER A 300 9.24 6.06 -17.39
CA SER A 300 7.83 6.43 -17.54
C SER A 300 6.92 5.36 -16.92
N CYS A 301 5.59 5.61 -16.87
CA CYS A 301 4.61 4.62 -16.39
C CYS A 301 4.64 3.33 -17.21
N ASP A 302 4.90 3.43 -18.52
CA ASP A 302 4.91 2.29 -19.45
C ASP A 302 6.27 1.59 -19.52
N THR A 303 7.34 2.38 -19.33
CA THR A 303 8.73 1.89 -19.39
C THR A 303 9.49 2.38 -18.16
N PRO A 304 9.28 1.78 -16.98
CA PRO A 304 9.86 2.24 -15.72
C PRO A 304 11.32 1.81 -15.58
N TYR A 305 12.19 2.35 -16.45
CA TYR A 305 13.59 2.01 -16.47
C TYR A 305 14.36 2.74 -15.38
N LEU A 306 15.11 1.99 -14.58
CA LEU A 306 15.92 2.51 -13.48
C LEU A 306 17.41 2.33 -13.74
N TYR A 307 18.17 3.34 -13.38
CA TYR A 307 19.62 3.32 -13.21
C TYR A 307 19.95 3.24 -11.72
N THR A 308 21.22 2.94 -11.41
CA THR A 308 21.76 3.04 -10.05
C THR A 308 22.95 3.98 -10.05
N ALA A 309 22.90 5.02 -9.23
CA ALA A 309 24.06 5.83 -8.91
C ALA A 309 24.84 5.15 -7.78
N GLU A 310 26.05 4.72 -8.07
CA GLU A 310 27.03 4.24 -7.09
C GLU A 310 28.00 5.36 -6.80
N VAL A 311 28.02 5.85 -5.56
CA VAL A 311 28.87 6.96 -5.14
C VAL A 311 29.85 6.46 -4.09
N THR A 312 31.15 6.67 -4.34
CA THR A 312 32.24 6.15 -3.51
C THR A 312 33.08 7.30 -2.98
N LEU A 313 33.33 7.29 -1.68
CA LEU A 313 34.30 8.21 -1.01
C LEU A 313 35.65 7.50 -0.80
N TYR A 314 36.71 8.20 -1.08
CA TYR A 314 38.06 7.71 -0.79
C TYR A 314 38.68 8.56 0.31
N ASP A 315 39.42 7.90 1.20
CA ASP A 315 40.23 8.57 2.23
C ASP A 315 41.50 9.18 1.63
N ASN A 316 42.30 9.83 2.47
CA ASN A 316 43.56 10.46 2.07
C ASN A 316 44.68 9.48 1.62
N GLU A 317 44.44 8.18 1.85
CA GLU A 317 45.34 7.10 1.41
C GLU A 317 44.87 6.45 0.11
N GLY A 318 43.74 6.93 -0.44
CA GLY A 318 43.09 6.38 -1.64
C GLY A 318 42.31 5.09 -1.40
N LYS A 319 42.04 4.73 -0.14
CA LYS A 319 41.19 3.61 0.21
C LYS A 319 39.72 4.04 0.22
N VAL A 320 38.84 3.11 -0.12
CA VAL A 320 37.41 3.36 -0.02
C VAL A 320 37.04 3.55 1.45
N ALA A 321 36.49 4.71 1.80
CA ALA A 321 36.00 5.04 3.13
C ALA A 321 34.51 4.69 3.27
N ASP A 322 33.71 5.01 2.25
CA ASP A 322 32.29 4.66 2.22
C ASP A 322 31.79 4.56 0.78
N GLN A 323 30.76 3.76 0.57
CA GLN A 323 30.10 3.60 -0.73
C GLN A 323 28.61 3.41 -0.55
N ILE A 324 27.81 4.08 -1.36
CA ILE A 324 26.37 3.96 -1.38
C ILE A 324 25.84 3.76 -2.81
N ARG A 325 24.69 3.12 -2.91
CA ARG A 325 23.96 2.90 -4.16
C ARG A 325 22.56 3.44 -4.03
N GLU A 326 22.15 4.27 -4.99
CA GLU A 326 20.81 4.87 -5.03
C GLU A 326 20.18 4.61 -6.39
N PRO A 327 19.06 3.88 -6.47
CA PRO A 327 18.27 3.74 -7.70
C PRO A 327 17.64 5.08 -8.08
N PHE A 328 17.58 5.37 -9.39
CA PHE A 328 16.90 6.57 -9.90
C PHE A 328 16.41 6.35 -11.33
N GLY A 329 15.46 7.17 -11.77
CA GLY A 329 14.99 7.20 -13.15
C GLY A 329 15.29 8.52 -13.82
N VAL A 330 15.76 8.46 -15.07
CA VAL A 330 15.96 9.67 -15.88
C VAL A 330 14.61 10.08 -16.46
N ARG A 331 14.09 11.24 -16.06
CA ARG A 331 12.82 11.78 -16.53
C ARG A 331 12.71 13.28 -16.34
N THR A 332 11.84 13.90 -17.10
CA THR A 332 11.36 15.26 -16.87
C THR A 332 9.91 15.25 -16.42
N ILE A 333 9.55 16.15 -15.51
CA ILE A 333 8.18 16.40 -15.07
C ILE A 333 7.88 17.87 -15.32
N GLU A 334 6.71 18.14 -15.87
CA GLU A 334 6.14 19.46 -16.00
C GLU A 334 4.67 19.41 -15.59
N MET A 335 4.23 20.41 -14.85
CA MET A 335 2.83 20.63 -14.55
C MET A 335 2.46 22.02 -15.04
N ASN A 336 1.50 22.09 -15.95
CA ASN A 336 1.03 23.36 -16.47
C ASN A 336 -0.50 23.35 -16.65
N PRO A 337 -1.16 24.54 -16.61
CA PRO A 337 -2.62 24.65 -16.67
C PRO A 337 -3.22 24.32 -18.04
N GLN A 338 -2.43 24.21 -19.09
CA GLN A 338 -2.90 23.88 -20.43
C GLN A 338 -2.97 22.36 -20.66
N HIS A 339 -2.04 21.62 -20.07
CA HIS A 339 -1.87 20.17 -20.33
C HIS A 339 -1.85 19.31 -19.06
N GLY A 340 -1.97 19.92 -17.86
CA GLY A 340 -1.85 19.20 -16.61
C GLY A 340 -0.46 18.62 -16.39
N LEU A 341 -0.32 17.32 -16.16
CA LEU A 341 0.96 16.64 -15.95
C LEU A 341 1.55 16.15 -17.27
N LEU A 342 2.80 16.51 -17.53
CA LEU A 342 3.62 15.95 -18.58
C LEU A 342 4.79 15.16 -17.97
N VAL A 343 5.00 13.94 -18.43
CA VAL A 343 6.20 13.13 -18.12
C VAL A 343 6.96 12.94 -19.43
N ASN A 344 8.19 13.40 -19.48
CA ASN A 344 9.01 13.40 -20.71
C ASN A 344 8.30 14.10 -21.89
N GLY A 345 7.60 15.20 -21.62
CA GLY A 345 6.83 15.94 -22.60
C GLY A 345 5.52 15.29 -23.08
N LYS A 346 5.16 14.12 -22.55
CA LYS A 346 3.90 13.44 -22.87
C LYS A 346 2.87 13.63 -21.76
N LYS A 347 1.64 13.95 -22.14
CA LYS A 347 0.49 14.03 -21.21
C LYS A 347 0.30 12.69 -20.49
N VAL A 348 0.22 12.76 -19.17
CA VAL A 348 -0.18 11.66 -18.31
C VAL A 348 -1.33 12.13 -17.43
N LEU A 349 -2.47 11.47 -17.51
CA LEU A 349 -3.59 11.70 -16.59
C LEU A 349 -3.40 10.81 -15.37
N LEU A 350 -3.41 11.40 -14.18
CA LEU A 350 -3.38 10.63 -12.93
C LEU A 350 -4.71 9.91 -12.75
N GLN A 351 -4.70 8.61 -12.87
CA GLN A 351 -5.82 7.70 -12.70
C GLN A 351 -5.56 6.89 -11.44
N GLY A 352 -5.92 7.46 -10.29
CA GLY A 352 -5.39 7.00 -9.03
C GLY A 352 -6.39 6.54 -8.02
N PHE A 353 -5.81 6.09 -6.92
CA PHE A 353 -6.50 5.82 -5.67
C PHE A 353 -5.76 6.44 -4.49
N ALA A 354 -6.53 6.77 -3.46
CA ALA A 354 -6.05 7.21 -2.16
C ALA A 354 -6.54 6.20 -1.12
N ASN A 355 -5.64 5.61 -0.38
CA ASN A 355 -5.91 4.63 0.67
C ASN A 355 -4.90 4.82 1.79
N HIS A 356 -5.16 4.24 2.95
CA HIS A 356 -4.17 4.16 4.03
C HIS A 356 -3.12 3.08 3.73
N HIS A 357 -1.96 3.18 4.42
CA HIS A 357 -0.80 2.31 4.19
C HIS A 357 -1.04 0.84 4.58
N THR A 358 -2.08 0.54 5.36
CA THR A 358 -2.36 -0.80 5.89
C THR A 358 -2.70 -1.81 4.80
N LEU A 359 -2.37 -3.08 5.03
CA LEU A 359 -2.40 -4.18 4.07
C LEU A 359 -3.44 -5.24 4.43
N GLY A 360 -4.67 -4.82 4.77
CA GLY A 360 -5.77 -5.72 5.11
C GLY A 360 -5.43 -6.59 6.32
N ALA A 361 -5.48 -7.90 6.15
CA ALA A 361 -5.22 -8.88 7.21
C ALA A 361 -3.81 -8.82 7.84
N LEU A 362 -2.86 -8.19 7.17
CA LEU A 362 -1.49 -7.98 7.67
C LEU A 362 -1.36 -6.71 8.54
N GLY A 363 -2.45 -5.94 8.67
CA GLY A 363 -2.41 -4.67 9.39
C GLY A 363 -1.46 -3.67 8.73
N ALA A 364 -0.64 -3.02 9.56
CA ALA A 364 0.37 -2.07 9.10
C ALA A 364 1.71 -2.70 8.71
N ALA A 365 1.91 -3.99 9.00
CA ALA A 365 3.17 -4.66 8.71
C ALA A 365 3.54 -4.55 7.21
N ALA A 366 4.59 -3.81 6.90
CA ALA A 366 4.90 -3.34 5.55
C ALA A 366 5.67 -4.38 4.72
N TYR A 367 5.08 -5.55 4.53
CA TYR A 367 5.67 -6.61 3.71
C TYR A 367 5.77 -6.22 2.23
N PRO A 368 6.97 -6.20 1.62
CA PRO A 368 7.15 -5.78 0.23
C PRO A 368 6.30 -6.57 -0.76
N ARG A 369 6.15 -7.89 -0.58
CA ARG A 369 5.33 -8.74 -1.45
C ARG A 369 3.84 -8.37 -1.41
N ALA A 370 3.30 -8.03 -0.25
CA ALA A 370 1.91 -7.63 -0.13
C ALA A 370 1.66 -6.25 -0.76
N ILE A 371 2.62 -5.33 -0.62
CA ILE A 371 2.61 -4.03 -1.30
C ILE A 371 2.66 -4.23 -2.82
N GLU A 372 3.59 -5.04 -3.32
CA GLU A 372 3.74 -5.34 -4.75
C GLU A 372 2.46 -5.94 -5.33
N LYS A 373 1.84 -6.90 -4.64
CA LYS A 373 0.58 -7.50 -5.04
C LYS A 373 -0.53 -6.46 -5.18
N ARG A 374 -0.66 -5.56 -4.20
CA ARG A 374 -1.62 -4.45 -4.24
C ARG A 374 -1.38 -3.57 -5.47
N LEU A 375 -0.16 -3.11 -5.67
CA LEU A 375 0.20 -2.22 -6.78
C LEU A 375 0.00 -2.88 -8.15
N LYS A 376 0.39 -4.14 -8.31
CA LYS A 376 0.15 -4.91 -9.55
C LYS A 376 -1.34 -5.07 -9.84
N MET A 377 -2.14 -5.42 -8.82
CA MET A 377 -3.59 -5.51 -8.93
C MET A 377 -4.19 -4.19 -9.41
N MET A 378 -3.83 -3.07 -8.78
CA MET A 378 -4.33 -1.76 -9.16
C MET A 378 -3.93 -1.42 -10.59
N LYS A 379 -2.68 -1.67 -10.98
CA LYS A 379 -2.21 -1.45 -12.36
C LYS A 379 -2.98 -2.28 -13.39
N GLU A 380 -3.31 -3.54 -13.09
CA GLU A 380 -4.14 -4.41 -13.94
C GLU A 380 -5.52 -3.81 -14.25
N PHE A 381 -6.05 -3.02 -13.31
CA PHE A 381 -7.33 -2.32 -13.47
C PHE A 381 -7.19 -0.89 -14.02
N GLY A 382 -6.01 -0.52 -14.52
CA GLY A 382 -5.75 0.75 -15.19
C GLY A 382 -5.34 1.90 -14.28
N PHE A 383 -5.14 1.65 -12.99
CA PHE A 383 -4.59 2.67 -12.10
C PHE A 383 -3.10 2.89 -12.39
N ASN A 384 -2.69 4.13 -12.48
CA ASN A 384 -1.29 4.54 -12.67
C ASN A 384 -0.78 5.44 -11.55
N HIS A 385 -1.58 5.68 -10.51
CA HIS A 385 -1.30 6.69 -9.51
C HIS A 385 -1.78 6.28 -8.11
N VAL A 386 -1.00 6.69 -7.08
CA VAL A 386 -1.37 6.59 -5.66
C VAL A 386 -1.14 7.93 -4.97
N ARG A 387 -2.09 8.36 -4.14
CA ARG A 387 -1.86 9.37 -3.11
C ARG A 387 -1.66 8.68 -1.77
N THR A 388 -0.54 8.96 -1.09
CA THR A 388 -0.18 8.33 0.19
C THR A 388 -0.94 8.97 1.36
N SER A 389 -2.20 8.61 1.51
CA SER A 389 -3.11 9.22 2.50
C SER A 389 -2.95 8.59 3.88
N HIS A 390 -2.71 9.32 4.96
CA HIS A 390 -2.28 10.73 5.00
C HIS A 390 -0.96 10.79 5.75
N ASN A 391 0.05 10.12 5.22
CA ASN A 391 1.37 9.96 5.83
C ASN A 391 2.37 9.37 4.83
N PRO A 392 3.68 9.53 5.05
CA PRO A 392 4.70 8.87 4.23
C PRO A 392 4.59 7.34 4.34
N TYR A 393 4.58 6.65 3.19
CA TYR A 393 4.59 5.18 3.15
C TYR A 393 6.02 4.63 3.31
N SER A 394 6.19 3.31 3.31
CA SER A 394 7.51 2.70 3.43
C SER A 394 8.39 2.99 2.21
N GLU A 395 9.71 2.94 2.38
CA GLU A 395 10.65 3.07 1.27
C GLU A 395 10.42 1.98 0.22
N ASP A 396 10.09 0.75 0.63
CA ASP A 396 9.77 -0.34 -0.30
C ASP A 396 8.54 -0.05 -1.16
N PHE A 397 7.55 0.65 -0.62
CA PHE A 397 6.40 1.10 -1.41
C PHE A 397 6.85 2.01 -2.56
N LEU A 398 7.72 2.98 -2.30
CA LEU A 398 8.22 3.89 -3.33
C LEU A 398 9.11 3.18 -4.34
N ARG A 399 10.02 2.30 -3.88
CA ARG A 399 10.85 1.45 -4.76
C ARG A 399 10.00 0.58 -5.68
N LEU A 400 8.88 0.06 -5.16
CA LEU A 400 7.91 -0.72 -5.95
C LEU A 400 7.15 0.16 -6.94
N CYS A 401 6.75 1.37 -6.56
CA CYS A 401 6.15 2.34 -7.49
C CYS A 401 7.12 2.70 -8.62
N ASP A 402 8.40 2.91 -8.31
CA ASP A 402 9.44 3.17 -9.30
C ASP A 402 9.57 2.04 -10.31
N ARG A 403 9.61 0.78 -9.83
CA ARG A 403 9.75 -0.41 -10.68
C ARG A 403 8.50 -0.72 -11.50
N LEU A 404 7.33 -0.39 -10.98
CA LEU A 404 6.05 -0.67 -11.63
C LEU A 404 5.54 0.48 -12.48
N GLY A 405 6.19 1.65 -12.46
CA GLY A 405 5.75 2.83 -13.20
C GLY A 405 4.46 3.43 -12.64
N ILE A 406 4.32 3.48 -11.33
CA ILE A 406 3.15 4.07 -10.64
C ILE A 406 3.56 5.43 -10.09
N LEU A 407 2.82 6.47 -10.44
CA LEU A 407 3.07 7.83 -9.97
C LEU A 407 2.55 8.03 -8.55
N VAL A 408 3.25 8.85 -7.78
CA VAL A 408 2.92 9.09 -6.37
C VAL A 408 2.76 10.58 -6.11
N VAL A 409 1.64 10.93 -5.51
CA VAL A 409 1.49 12.17 -4.74
C VAL A 409 1.79 11.80 -3.31
N ASP A 410 2.93 12.24 -2.82
CA ASP A 410 3.45 11.84 -1.52
C ASP A 410 3.04 12.86 -0.46
N GLU A 411 2.41 12.37 0.63
CA GLU A 411 1.79 13.22 1.64
C GLU A 411 2.44 13.02 3.00
N LEU A 412 2.74 14.16 3.68
CA LEU A 412 3.44 14.13 4.96
C LEU A 412 2.49 13.98 6.15
N TYR A 413 1.44 14.81 6.21
CA TYR A 413 0.51 14.87 7.34
C TYR A 413 -0.95 14.83 6.93
N ASP A 414 -1.83 14.31 7.83
CA ASP A 414 -3.27 14.48 7.69
C ASP A 414 -3.68 15.91 8.06
N LYS A 415 -3.46 16.29 9.31
CA LYS A 415 -3.81 17.62 9.85
C LYS A 415 -2.60 18.28 10.48
N TRP A 416 -2.67 19.61 10.57
CA TRP A 416 -1.72 20.38 11.37
C TRP A 416 -2.28 20.60 12.77
N LEU A 417 -1.46 21.09 13.70
CA LEU A 417 -1.76 21.21 15.12
C LEU A 417 -2.01 19.86 15.80
N ALA A 418 -2.64 19.86 16.97
CA ALA A 418 -2.91 18.68 17.79
C ALA A 418 -3.98 17.74 17.20
N GLN A 419 -4.49 18.02 16.01
CA GLN A 419 -5.53 17.23 15.37
C GLN A 419 -4.95 16.23 14.37
N TYR A 420 -4.83 14.97 14.78
CA TYR A 420 -4.42 13.88 13.89
C TYR A 420 -3.03 14.04 13.24
N ALA A 421 -2.13 14.82 13.88
CA ALA A 421 -0.73 14.87 13.45
C ALA A 421 -0.03 13.52 13.64
N GLY A 422 -0.56 12.70 14.53
CA GLY A 422 -0.07 11.34 14.73
C GLY A 422 1.22 11.26 15.53
N GLY A 423 1.58 12.30 16.28
CA GLY A 423 2.83 12.35 17.04
C GLY A 423 2.62 12.48 18.54
N ARG A 424 3.72 12.42 19.28
CA ARG A 424 3.78 12.67 20.74
C ARG A 424 3.74 14.16 21.06
N VAL A 425 4.22 14.97 20.15
CA VAL A 425 4.33 16.42 20.26
C VAL A 425 3.52 17.09 19.16
N ASP A 426 3.24 18.37 19.35
CA ASP A 426 2.45 19.15 18.41
C ASP A 426 3.18 19.36 17.07
N TRP A 427 2.42 19.61 16.02
CA TRP A 427 2.91 19.82 14.66
C TRP A 427 3.98 20.92 14.57
N GLU A 428 3.86 21.98 15.33
CA GLU A 428 4.83 23.08 15.39
C GLU A 428 6.25 22.63 15.75
N SER A 429 6.35 21.54 16.53
CA SER A 429 7.63 20.94 16.94
C SER A 429 8.14 19.90 15.97
N LEU A 430 7.29 19.40 15.06
CA LEU A 430 7.59 18.28 14.15
C LEU A 430 8.06 18.74 12.78
N TRP A 431 7.33 19.63 12.12
CA TRP A 431 7.48 19.88 10.69
C TRP A 431 8.89 20.31 10.25
N GLN A 432 9.58 21.08 11.09
CA GLN A 432 10.93 21.57 10.80
C GLN A 432 11.97 20.43 10.74
N LYS A 433 11.73 19.36 11.47
CA LYS A 433 12.53 18.14 11.47
C LYS A 433 12.06 17.17 10.40
N ASP A 434 10.75 16.96 10.30
CA ASP A 434 10.17 15.90 9.50
C ASP A 434 10.21 16.20 8.00
N ILE A 435 10.03 17.46 7.58
CA ILE A 435 10.13 17.84 6.16
C ILE A 435 11.50 17.50 5.56
N PRO A 436 12.64 17.89 6.17
CA PRO A 436 13.95 17.50 5.64
C PRO A 436 14.14 15.98 5.56
N GLU A 437 13.73 15.23 6.57
CA GLU A 437 13.88 13.77 6.59
C GLU A 437 13.03 13.11 5.51
N TRP A 438 11.76 13.50 5.41
CA TRP A 438 10.84 13.01 4.39
C TRP A 438 11.34 13.30 2.97
N VAL A 439 11.67 14.56 2.68
CA VAL A 439 12.09 14.96 1.34
C VAL A 439 13.41 14.31 0.94
N LYS A 440 14.41 14.25 1.84
CA LYS A 440 15.69 13.58 1.56
C LYS A 440 15.50 12.09 1.29
N ARG A 441 14.58 11.42 2.03
CA ARG A 441 14.27 10.02 1.84
C ARG A 441 13.65 9.76 0.46
N ASP A 442 12.69 10.63 0.03
CA ASP A 442 11.79 10.29 -1.08
C ASP A 442 12.11 11.04 -2.40
N ARG A 443 12.98 12.07 -2.38
CA ARG A 443 13.26 12.94 -3.55
C ARG A 443 13.92 12.24 -4.75
N ASN A 444 14.61 11.10 -4.56
CA ASN A 444 15.27 10.37 -5.63
C ASN A 444 14.32 9.41 -6.38
N HIS A 445 13.13 9.16 -5.85
CA HIS A 445 12.14 8.29 -6.48
C HIS A 445 11.52 8.95 -7.72
N PRO A 446 11.69 8.39 -8.92
CA PRO A 446 11.09 8.94 -10.14
C PRO A 446 9.57 8.86 -10.13
N SER A 447 8.97 7.98 -9.34
CA SER A 447 7.54 7.85 -9.15
C SER A 447 6.91 9.06 -8.44
N VAL A 448 7.61 9.72 -7.53
CA VAL A 448 7.10 10.90 -6.81
C VAL A 448 7.02 12.09 -7.75
N VAL A 449 5.83 12.66 -7.90
CA VAL A 449 5.57 13.79 -8.83
C VAL A 449 5.08 15.04 -8.14
N LEU A 450 4.49 14.96 -6.96
CA LEU A 450 3.93 16.09 -6.23
C LEU A 450 4.07 15.85 -4.72
N TRP A 451 4.42 16.88 -3.97
CA TRP A 451 4.48 16.88 -2.52
C TRP A 451 3.20 17.42 -1.92
N SER A 452 2.58 16.68 -1.00
CA SER A 452 1.37 17.11 -0.27
C SER A 452 1.69 17.33 1.20
N LEU A 453 1.45 18.57 1.67
CA LEU A 453 1.82 18.98 3.04
C LEU A 453 0.71 18.77 4.05
N GLY A 454 -0.52 18.45 3.61
CA GLY A 454 -1.63 18.23 4.52
C GLY A 454 -2.94 17.93 3.82
N ASN A 455 -3.95 17.58 4.63
CA ASN A 455 -5.26 17.13 4.18
C ASN A 455 -6.41 17.86 4.90
N GLU A 456 -7.34 18.42 4.16
CA GLU A 456 -8.62 19.03 4.65
C GLU A 456 -8.46 20.05 5.78
N LEU A 457 -7.50 20.95 5.65
CA LEU A 457 -7.15 21.93 6.68
C LEU A 457 -8.15 23.08 6.82
N GLN A 458 -8.91 23.37 5.79
CA GLN A 458 -9.82 24.55 5.74
C GLN A 458 -10.96 24.55 6.76
N GLN A 459 -11.20 23.41 7.40
CA GLN A 459 -12.29 23.26 8.37
C GLN A 459 -11.99 23.95 9.70
N TYR A 460 -10.76 24.35 9.91
CA TYR A 460 -10.26 24.79 11.20
C TYR A 460 -9.86 26.27 11.15
N SER A 461 -10.66 27.11 11.79
CA SER A 461 -10.37 28.54 11.90
C SER A 461 -9.14 28.82 12.76
N ASN A 462 -8.72 27.86 13.58
CA ASN A 462 -7.59 27.98 14.49
C ASN A 462 -6.29 27.38 13.91
N LEU A 463 -6.13 27.39 12.61
CA LEU A 463 -4.87 27.04 11.98
C LEU A 463 -3.73 27.98 12.41
N PRO A 464 -2.47 27.54 12.34
CA PRO A 464 -1.34 28.36 12.73
C PRO A 464 -1.39 29.76 12.09
N PHE A 465 -0.99 30.76 12.87
CA PHE A 465 -0.92 32.19 12.47
C PHE A 465 -2.27 32.89 12.25
N ASN A 466 -3.40 32.24 12.48
CA ASN A 466 -4.76 32.79 12.28
C ASN A 466 -5.03 33.37 10.86
N ASP A 467 -4.36 32.83 9.86
CA ASP A 467 -4.50 33.22 8.46
C ASP A 467 -4.93 32.04 7.58
N TRP A 468 -5.73 31.15 8.13
CA TRP A 468 -6.19 29.91 7.48
C TRP A 468 -5.04 29.00 7.01
N GLY A 469 -3.86 29.10 7.64
CA GLY A 469 -2.71 28.25 7.39
C GLY A 469 -1.84 28.69 6.20
N VAL A 470 -2.06 29.86 5.64
CA VAL A 470 -1.28 30.37 4.50
C VAL A 470 0.18 30.53 4.88
N THR A 471 0.48 31.24 5.97
CA THR A 471 1.86 31.39 6.45
C THR A 471 2.51 30.05 6.79
N ALA A 472 1.77 29.16 7.45
CA ALA A 472 2.27 27.82 7.76
C ALA A 472 2.62 27.01 6.50
N TYR A 473 1.80 27.10 5.45
CA TYR A 473 2.08 26.47 4.16
C TYR A 473 3.34 27.06 3.52
N GLU A 474 3.44 28.39 3.44
CA GLU A 474 4.57 29.07 2.82
C GLU A 474 5.90 28.73 3.50
N LEU A 475 5.93 28.67 4.84
CA LEU A 475 7.12 28.28 5.59
C LEU A 475 7.53 26.82 5.32
N GLN A 476 6.56 25.92 5.30
CA GLN A 476 6.80 24.50 4.97
C GLN A 476 7.28 24.35 3.51
N LYS A 477 6.64 25.01 2.55
CA LYS A 477 7.05 25.02 1.14
C LYS A 477 8.47 25.53 0.98
N GLN A 478 8.82 26.65 1.59
CA GLN A 478 10.18 27.20 1.54
C GLN A 478 11.21 26.24 2.11
N LEU A 479 10.89 25.57 3.21
CA LEU A 479 11.77 24.56 3.80
C LEU A 479 11.93 23.36 2.87
N LEU A 480 10.81 22.85 2.31
CA LEU A 480 10.81 21.73 1.37
C LEU A 480 11.68 22.00 0.15
N HIS A 481 11.51 23.17 -0.47
CA HIS A 481 12.24 23.55 -1.68
C HIS A 481 13.75 23.76 -1.47
N ARG A 482 14.24 23.86 -0.23
CA ARG A 482 15.69 23.77 0.06
C ARG A 482 16.24 22.37 -0.20
N TYR A 483 15.40 21.34 -0.10
CA TYR A 483 15.80 19.94 -0.26
C TYR A 483 15.36 19.32 -1.58
N ASP A 484 14.26 19.80 -2.16
CA ASP A 484 13.79 19.46 -3.51
C ASP A 484 13.07 20.63 -4.17
N ASP A 485 13.75 21.24 -5.14
CA ASP A 485 13.25 22.33 -5.97
C ASP A 485 12.70 21.86 -7.33
N THR A 486 12.53 20.55 -7.52
CA THR A 486 12.15 19.97 -8.81
C THR A 486 10.67 19.61 -8.91
N ARG A 487 9.94 19.62 -7.80
CA ARG A 487 8.53 19.25 -7.72
C ARG A 487 7.71 20.31 -7.00
N LEU A 488 6.47 20.47 -7.45
CA LEU A 488 5.52 21.39 -6.82
C LEU A 488 4.94 20.81 -5.53
N THR A 489 4.32 21.69 -4.75
CA THR A 489 3.67 21.38 -3.49
C THR A 489 2.18 21.64 -3.52
N THR A 490 1.42 20.95 -2.68
CA THR A 490 -0.01 21.12 -2.50
C THR A 490 -0.45 20.87 -1.07
N VAL A 491 -1.69 21.21 -0.79
CA VAL A 491 -2.49 20.73 0.34
C VAL A 491 -3.82 20.27 -0.21
N ALA A 492 -4.29 19.10 0.16
CA ALA A 492 -5.59 18.60 -0.25
C ALA A 492 -6.70 19.33 0.53
N MET A 493 -7.53 20.08 -0.17
CA MET A 493 -8.55 20.95 0.41
C MET A 493 -9.94 20.33 0.28
N HIS A 494 -10.80 20.55 1.27
CA HIS A 494 -12.21 20.19 1.18
C HIS A 494 -13.12 21.43 1.29
N PRO A 495 -13.45 22.08 0.17
CA PRO A 495 -14.15 23.38 0.17
C PRO A 495 -15.65 23.23 0.51
N ARG A 496 -15.99 22.76 1.70
CA ARG A 496 -17.38 22.61 2.17
C ARG A 496 -18.14 23.92 2.33
N TYR A 497 -17.40 24.99 2.62
CA TYR A 497 -17.97 26.34 2.81
C TYR A 497 -18.48 26.98 1.51
N ARG A 498 -18.08 26.42 0.37
CA ARG A 498 -18.43 26.98 -0.95
C ARG A 498 -19.82 26.54 -1.40
N ASN A 499 -20.48 27.44 -2.11
CA ASN A 499 -21.76 27.20 -2.76
C ASN A 499 -21.60 27.41 -4.27
N LEU A 500 -21.97 26.42 -5.08
CA LEU A 500 -21.94 26.51 -6.55
C LEU A 500 -22.85 27.59 -7.11
N ASP A 501 -24.02 27.78 -6.51
CA ASP A 501 -25.02 28.75 -6.98
C ASP A 501 -24.55 30.20 -6.83
N THR A 502 -23.68 30.48 -5.87
CA THR A 502 -23.11 31.79 -5.61
C THR A 502 -21.75 32.02 -6.23
N ASP A 503 -21.18 30.99 -6.84
CA ASP A 503 -19.82 31.01 -7.41
C ASP A 503 -18.77 31.63 -6.46
N SER A 504 -18.82 31.22 -5.19
CA SER A 504 -17.94 31.73 -4.15
C SER A 504 -16.48 31.42 -4.42
N ILE A 505 -15.58 32.35 -4.07
CA ILE A 505 -14.12 32.18 -4.26
C ILE A 505 -13.54 31.11 -3.33
N PRO A 506 -12.43 30.44 -3.72
CA PRO A 506 -11.72 29.51 -2.85
C PRO A 506 -11.10 30.19 -1.64
N ALA A 507 -10.79 29.44 -0.60
CA ALA A 507 -10.05 29.94 0.55
C ALA A 507 -8.62 30.36 0.17
N ASP A 508 -8.05 31.27 0.94
CA ASP A 508 -6.70 31.82 0.71
C ASP A 508 -5.65 30.71 0.62
N LEU A 509 -5.74 29.69 1.47
CA LEU A 509 -4.81 28.56 1.42
C LEU A 509 -4.89 27.81 0.07
N ALA A 510 -6.09 27.61 -0.50
CA ALA A 510 -6.22 26.97 -1.81
C ALA A 510 -5.58 27.82 -2.93
N VAL A 511 -5.63 29.14 -2.78
CA VAL A 511 -4.98 30.07 -3.73
C VAL A 511 -3.47 30.09 -3.53
N ALA A 512 -2.98 29.95 -2.31
CA ALA A 512 -1.56 29.95 -1.98
C ALA A 512 -0.82 28.70 -2.49
N THR A 513 -1.48 27.52 -2.58
CA THR A 513 -0.84 26.29 -3.02
C THR A 513 -0.38 26.35 -4.48
N GLU A 514 0.75 25.70 -4.80
CA GLU A 514 1.28 25.66 -6.17
C GLU A 514 0.37 24.86 -7.11
N VAL A 515 -0.22 23.76 -6.59
CA VAL A 515 -1.26 22.98 -7.26
C VAL A 515 -2.52 23.00 -6.42
N ASN A 516 -3.65 23.33 -7.03
CA ASN A 516 -4.94 23.33 -6.35
C ASN A 516 -5.49 21.90 -6.29
N SER A 517 -5.51 21.32 -5.10
CA SER A 517 -6.02 19.96 -4.86
C SER A 517 -7.33 20.00 -4.09
N TYR A 518 -8.41 19.44 -4.66
CA TYR A 518 -9.72 19.39 -4.00
C TYR A 518 -10.17 17.96 -3.75
N ASN A 519 -10.62 17.71 -2.51
CA ASN A 519 -11.31 16.50 -2.14
C ASN A 519 -12.80 16.62 -2.51
N TYR A 520 -13.30 15.69 -3.35
CA TYR A 520 -14.71 15.53 -3.72
C TYR A 520 -15.39 16.72 -4.41
N ARG A 521 -14.67 17.74 -4.83
CA ARG A 521 -15.23 19.03 -5.28
C ARG A 521 -14.70 19.49 -6.63
N TYR A 522 -14.53 18.54 -7.59
CA TYR A 522 -14.10 18.83 -8.97
C TYR A 522 -15.04 19.84 -9.69
N MET A 523 -16.31 19.94 -9.26
CA MET A 523 -17.29 20.86 -9.86
C MET A 523 -16.89 22.34 -9.74
N TYR A 524 -15.98 22.71 -8.86
CA TYR A 524 -15.44 24.07 -8.77
C TYR A 524 -14.30 24.34 -9.75
N PHE A 525 -13.70 23.30 -10.36
CA PHE A 525 -12.58 23.47 -11.30
C PHE A 525 -12.89 24.43 -12.46
N PRO A 526 -14.05 24.35 -13.17
CA PRO A 526 -14.31 25.22 -14.29
C PRO A 526 -14.32 26.70 -13.92
N GLY A 527 -14.87 27.08 -12.76
CA GLY A 527 -14.90 28.45 -12.25
C GLY A 527 -13.51 28.93 -11.80
N ASP A 528 -12.79 28.08 -11.06
CA ASP A 528 -11.50 28.43 -10.51
C ASP A 528 -10.39 28.46 -11.58
N MET A 529 -10.46 27.65 -12.61
CA MET A 529 -9.57 27.71 -13.78
C MET A 529 -9.72 29.04 -14.55
N LYS A 530 -10.91 29.63 -14.53
CA LYS A 530 -11.11 30.95 -15.13
C LYS A 530 -10.55 32.08 -14.26
N ARG A 531 -10.64 31.93 -12.91
CA ARG A 531 -10.10 32.90 -11.95
C ARG A 531 -8.59 32.86 -11.86
N TYR A 532 -8.04 31.68 -11.92
CA TYR A 532 -6.61 31.39 -11.71
C TYR A 532 -6.08 30.57 -12.90
N PRO A 533 -5.96 31.18 -14.08
CA PRO A 533 -5.59 30.50 -15.32
C PRO A 533 -4.15 29.96 -15.31
N GLU A 534 -3.34 30.41 -14.35
CA GLU A 534 -1.97 29.98 -14.12
C GLU A 534 -1.87 28.72 -13.25
N LYS A 535 -2.99 28.31 -12.60
CA LYS A 535 -2.99 27.16 -11.67
C LYS A 535 -3.34 25.87 -12.36
N THR A 536 -2.73 24.78 -11.89
CA THR A 536 -3.13 23.40 -12.20
C THR A 536 -4.03 22.85 -11.11
N PHE A 537 -4.89 21.89 -11.49
CA PHE A 537 -5.90 21.33 -10.60
C PHE A 537 -5.80 19.81 -10.52
N TYR A 538 -6.02 19.29 -9.32
CA TYR A 538 -5.99 17.87 -9.01
C TYR A 538 -7.16 17.49 -8.09
N GLN A 539 -7.91 16.42 -8.42
CA GLN A 539 -8.92 15.89 -7.51
C GLN A 539 -8.26 14.87 -6.59
N SER A 540 -7.80 15.33 -5.45
CA SER A 540 -7.01 14.52 -4.48
C SER A 540 -7.81 13.41 -3.80
N GLU A 541 -9.14 13.57 -3.72
CA GLU A 541 -10.07 12.52 -3.32
C GLU A 541 -11.35 12.59 -4.18
N ALA A 542 -11.77 11.45 -4.70
CA ALA A 542 -12.98 11.25 -5.46
C ALA A 542 -13.83 10.12 -4.84
N SER A 543 -15.17 10.25 -4.88
CA SER A 543 -16.06 9.24 -4.33
C SER A 543 -16.20 8.03 -5.24
N THR A 544 -16.04 6.83 -4.70
CA THR A 544 -16.37 5.57 -5.39
C THR A 544 -17.86 5.40 -5.65
N ALA A 545 -18.73 6.10 -4.93
CA ALA A 545 -20.17 6.09 -5.20
C ALA A 545 -20.56 6.87 -6.48
N ALA A 546 -19.69 7.75 -6.97
CA ALA A 546 -19.91 8.60 -8.14
C ALA A 546 -18.75 8.55 -9.14
N MET A 547 -18.19 7.36 -9.39
CA MET A 547 -16.96 7.20 -10.19
C MET A 547 -17.07 7.82 -11.58
N GLY A 548 -18.14 7.55 -12.32
CA GLY A 548 -18.33 8.07 -13.67
C GLY A 548 -18.32 9.61 -13.73
N PRO A 549 -19.20 10.31 -13.01
CA PRO A 549 -19.21 11.78 -12.97
C PRO A 549 -17.86 12.36 -12.56
N ASN A 550 -17.24 11.86 -11.48
CA ASN A 550 -15.93 12.32 -11.03
C ASN A 550 -14.87 12.26 -12.14
N PHE A 551 -14.90 11.24 -13.00
CA PHE A 551 -13.93 11.06 -14.06
C PHE A 551 -14.30 11.78 -15.35
N TYR A 552 -15.57 11.67 -15.78
CA TYR A 552 -15.98 12.15 -17.12
C TYR A 552 -16.34 13.63 -17.18
N GLU A 553 -16.73 14.25 -16.06
CA GLU A 553 -17.09 15.67 -16.01
C GLU A 553 -15.89 16.61 -15.82
N MET A 554 -14.72 16.11 -15.42
CA MET A 554 -13.50 16.91 -15.37
C MET A 554 -12.94 17.20 -16.75
N ASP A 555 -12.33 18.39 -16.94
CA ASP A 555 -11.49 18.70 -18.10
C ASP A 555 -10.17 17.92 -18.03
N ARG A 556 -10.21 16.66 -18.48
CA ARG A 556 -9.08 15.72 -18.38
C ARG A 556 -7.86 16.16 -19.19
N ASP A 557 -7.99 17.09 -20.10
CA ASP A 557 -6.87 17.62 -20.87
C ASP A 557 -6.05 18.61 -20.05
N LYS A 558 -6.68 19.33 -19.09
CA LYS A 558 -6.04 20.38 -18.30
C LYS A 558 -5.72 19.98 -16.86
N VAL A 559 -6.51 19.08 -16.25
CA VAL A 559 -6.27 18.67 -14.88
C VAL A 559 -5.13 17.67 -14.79
N LEU A 560 -4.52 17.53 -13.60
CA LEU A 560 -3.57 16.45 -13.34
C LEU A 560 -4.25 15.08 -13.34
N GLY A 561 -5.48 15.00 -12.83
CA GLY A 561 -6.28 13.78 -12.72
C GLY A 561 -7.00 13.66 -11.39
N LEU A 562 -7.22 12.43 -10.93
CA LEU A 562 -7.93 12.14 -9.69
C LEU A 562 -7.34 10.93 -8.93
N ALA A 563 -7.71 10.84 -7.63
CA ALA A 563 -7.54 9.63 -6.82
C ALA A 563 -8.86 9.25 -6.15
N TYR A 564 -9.38 8.03 -6.40
CA TYR A 564 -10.56 7.54 -5.70
C TYR A 564 -10.23 7.23 -4.25
N TRP A 565 -10.98 7.83 -3.32
CA TRP A 565 -10.85 7.56 -1.89
C TRP A 565 -11.32 6.17 -1.55
N GLY A 566 -10.47 5.43 -0.81
CA GLY A 566 -10.82 4.11 -0.32
C GLY A 566 -11.19 3.13 -1.43
N ALA A 567 -10.45 3.11 -2.55
CA ALA A 567 -10.72 2.15 -3.64
C ALA A 567 -10.53 0.69 -3.20
N ILE A 568 -9.80 0.45 -2.12
CA ILE A 568 -9.66 -0.83 -1.44
C ILE A 568 -10.31 -0.70 -0.07
N ASP A 569 -11.12 -1.66 0.35
CA ASP A 569 -11.66 -1.71 1.71
C ASP A 569 -10.50 -1.75 2.73
N TYR A 570 -10.66 -1.07 3.87
CA TYR A 570 -9.63 -0.99 4.91
C TYR A 570 -10.24 -0.90 6.30
N LEU A 571 -9.46 -1.24 7.33
CA LEU A 571 -9.86 -1.15 8.72
C LEU A 571 -9.82 0.31 9.20
N GLY A 572 -10.74 0.66 10.10
CA GLY A 572 -10.89 2.04 10.60
C GLY A 572 -11.80 2.88 9.73
N GLU A 573 -12.03 4.13 10.15
CA GLU A 573 -13.05 5.02 9.57
C GLU A 573 -14.42 4.32 9.42
N SER A 574 -14.73 3.49 10.40
CA SER A 574 -15.96 2.70 10.38
C SER A 574 -17.19 3.58 10.49
N MET A 575 -18.21 3.22 9.70
CA MET A 575 -19.56 3.80 9.80
C MET A 575 -20.33 3.29 11.03
N GLY A 576 -19.73 2.44 11.85
CA GLY A 576 -20.29 1.88 13.09
C GLY A 576 -20.32 0.36 13.11
N TRP A 577 -20.31 -0.21 14.32
CA TRP A 577 -20.39 -1.66 14.55
C TRP A 577 -21.59 -2.30 13.86
N PRO A 578 -21.48 -3.53 13.25
CA PRO A 578 -20.30 -4.40 13.29
C PRO A 578 -19.29 -4.20 12.15
N VAL A 579 -19.40 -3.14 11.37
CA VAL A 579 -18.45 -2.86 10.27
C VAL A 579 -17.12 -2.41 10.85
N LYS A 580 -16.03 -3.13 10.56
CA LYS A 580 -14.71 -2.85 11.15
C LYS A 580 -13.93 -1.74 10.44
N GLY A 581 -14.46 -1.21 9.32
CA GLY A 581 -13.77 -0.18 8.58
C GLY A 581 -14.55 0.31 7.36
N TRP A 582 -13.85 0.96 6.43
CA TRP A 582 -14.37 1.44 5.17
C TRP A 582 -14.70 0.27 4.24
N ASN A 583 -15.92 0.20 3.74
CA ASN A 583 -16.44 -0.91 2.92
C ASN A 583 -17.00 -0.47 1.57
N GLN A 584 -16.62 0.75 1.11
CA GLN A 584 -17.09 1.34 -0.13
C GLN A 584 -16.07 1.21 -1.28
N GLY A 585 -15.00 0.43 -1.07
CA GLY A 585 -13.97 0.18 -2.08
C GLY A 585 -14.48 -0.70 -3.22
N VAL A 586 -13.79 -0.66 -4.34
CA VAL A 586 -14.02 -1.53 -5.50
C VAL A 586 -13.25 -2.86 -5.39
N PHE A 587 -12.34 -2.95 -4.43
CA PHE A 587 -11.71 -4.19 -3.98
C PHE A 587 -12.05 -4.43 -2.51
N ASP A 588 -12.25 -5.68 -2.13
CA ASP A 588 -12.47 -6.01 -0.73
C ASP A 588 -11.15 -5.97 0.09
N LEU A 589 -11.26 -6.17 1.41
CA LEU A 589 -10.12 -6.15 2.34
C LEU A 589 -9.02 -7.15 1.95
N SER A 590 -9.40 -8.26 1.31
CA SER A 590 -8.50 -9.33 0.85
C SER A 590 -7.97 -9.12 -0.57
N LEU A 591 -8.18 -7.93 -1.18
CA LEU A 591 -7.86 -7.60 -2.57
C LEU A 591 -8.62 -8.44 -3.62
N GLN A 592 -9.82 -8.97 -3.30
CA GLN A 592 -10.68 -9.54 -4.31
C GLN A 592 -11.40 -8.40 -5.05
N PRO A 593 -11.32 -8.31 -6.40
CA PRO A 593 -12.07 -7.31 -7.13
C PRO A 593 -13.57 -7.56 -6.98
N LYS A 594 -14.32 -6.50 -6.71
CA LYS A 594 -15.78 -6.46 -6.79
C LYS A 594 -16.17 -6.11 -8.23
N PRO A 595 -17.40 -6.35 -8.67
CA PRO A 595 -17.80 -5.97 -10.03
C PRO A 595 -17.55 -4.51 -10.39
N ASP A 596 -17.59 -3.59 -9.42
CA ASP A 596 -17.27 -2.17 -9.60
C ASP A 596 -15.81 -1.90 -10.00
N ALA A 597 -14.89 -2.80 -9.70
CA ALA A 597 -13.51 -2.70 -10.18
C ALA A 597 -13.44 -2.70 -11.71
N TYR A 598 -14.31 -3.46 -12.35
CA TYR A 598 -14.40 -3.52 -13.83
C TYR A 598 -15.06 -2.27 -14.42
N PHE A 599 -15.86 -1.55 -13.65
CA PHE A 599 -16.28 -0.19 -14.05
C PHE A 599 -15.06 0.74 -14.11
N VAL A 600 -14.19 0.72 -13.10
CA VAL A 600 -12.94 1.48 -13.14
C VAL A 600 -12.07 1.04 -14.31
N LYS A 601 -11.89 -0.27 -14.54
CA LYS A 601 -11.13 -0.79 -15.70
C LYS A 601 -11.70 -0.26 -17.02
N SER A 602 -13.03 -0.20 -17.15
CA SER A 602 -13.69 0.35 -18.34
C SER A 602 -13.44 1.84 -18.56
N MET A 603 -13.10 2.59 -17.50
CA MET A 603 -12.79 4.03 -17.59
C MET A 603 -11.30 4.29 -17.79
N PHE A 604 -10.43 3.50 -17.16
CA PHE A 604 -9.01 3.75 -17.02
C PHE A 604 -8.14 2.98 -18.03
N SER A 605 -8.68 1.97 -18.68
CA SER A 605 -7.93 1.13 -19.61
C SER A 605 -8.53 1.18 -21.01
N ASP A 606 -7.66 1.16 -22.03
CA ASP A 606 -8.04 0.99 -23.44
C ASP A 606 -8.27 -0.47 -23.81
N GLU A 607 -7.91 -1.42 -22.93
CA GLU A 607 -8.19 -2.83 -23.15
C GLU A 607 -9.68 -3.09 -23.27
N PRO A 608 -10.16 -3.79 -24.30
CA PRO A 608 -11.57 -4.09 -24.44
C PRO A 608 -12.13 -4.82 -23.23
N THR A 609 -13.12 -4.23 -22.58
CA THR A 609 -13.69 -4.71 -21.33
C THR A 609 -15.20 -4.83 -21.44
N VAL A 610 -15.76 -5.93 -20.94
CA VAL A 610 -17.17 -6.06 -20.58
C VAL A 610 -17.28 -6.94 -19.31
N HIS A 611 -18.08 -6.51 -18.33
CA HIS A 611 -18.26 -7.26 -17.10
C HIS A 611 -19.69 -7.13 -16.58
N ILE A 612 -20.26 -8.22 -16.03
CA ILE A 612 -21.61 -8.27 -15.46
C ILE A 612 -21.51 -8.09 -13.96
N GLY A 613 -22.26 -7.13 -13.40
CA GLY A 613 -22.43 -6.96 -11.96
C GLY A 613 -23.92 -6.96 -11.60
N ILE A 614 -24.38 -7.97 -10.86
CA ILE A 614 -25.76 -8.08 -10.40
C ILE A 614 -25.95 -7.14 -9.19
N ILE A 615 -27.02 -6.37 -9.19
CA ILE A 615 -27.35 -5.42 -8.13
C ILE A 615 -27.99 -6.21 -6.97
N GLU A 616 -27.24 -6.41 -5.89
CA GLU A 616 -27.74 -7.02 -4.65
C GLU A 616 -28.43 -5.99 -3.75
N LYS A 617 -27.86 -4.79 -3.73
CA LYS A 617 -28.41 -3.66 -2.99
C LYS A 617 -28.10 -2.39 -3.75
N ALA A 618 -29.09 -1.56 -3.98
CA ALA A 618 -28.87 -0.21 -4.52
C ALA A 618 -28.05 0.63 -3.51
N GLY A 619 -27.33 1.62 -4.02
CA GLY A 619 -26.69 2.61 -3.18
C GLY A 619 -27.73 3.37 -2.35
N GLY A 620 -27.41 3.64 -1.09
CA GLY A 620 -28.22 4.46 -0.20
C GLY A 620 -27.76 5.90 -0.20
N ASN A 621 -28.22 6.65 0.80
CA ASN A 621 -27.74 8.00 1.07
C ASN A 621 -26.94 7.99 2.38
N VAL A 622 -25.67 7.63 2.31
CA VAL A 622 -24.76 7.70 3.44
C VAL A 622 -23.83 8.89 3.23
N GLN A 623 -24.00 9.88 4.09
CA GLN A 623 -23.22 11.10 4.02
C GLN A 623 -21.87 10.97 4.72
N TRP A 624 -20.81 11.36 4.03
CA TRP A 624 -19.45 11.49 4.55
C TRP A 624 -18.86 12.79 4.02
N ASN A 625 -18.45 13.66 4.91
CA ASN A 625 -17.91 14.95 4.49
C ASN A 625 -18.85 15.73 3.56
N GLY A 626 -20.17 15.62 3.75
CA GLY A 626 -21.17 16.31 2.91
C GLY A 626 -21.30 15.78 1.48
N ILE A 627 -20.82 14.54 1.23
CA ILE A 627 -21.02 13.82 -0.03
C ILE A 627 -21.64 12.46 0.24
N ASN A 628 -22.38 11.93 -0.73
CA ASN A 628 -22.84 10.56 -0.66
C ASN A 628 -21.69 9.60 -0.99
N VAL A 629 -21.40 8.69 -0.07
CA VAL A 629 -20.36 7.66 -0.24
C VAL A 629 -20.94 6.24 -0.32
N SER A 630 -22.27 6.07 -0.29
CA SER A 630 -22.91 4.77 -0.37
C SER A 630 -22.88 4.23 -1.79
N ALA A 631 -21.86 3.44 -2.11
CA ALA A 631 -21.90 2.60 -3.29
C ALA A 631 -22.92 1.48 -3.13
N GLY A 632 -23.61 1.09 -4.21
CA GLY A 632 -24.43 -0.12 -4.24
C GLY A 632 -23.58 -1.37 -4.02
N LYS A 633 -24.21 -2.48 -3.63
CA LYS A 633 -23.52 -3.77 -3.54
C LYS A 633 -23.84 -4.61 -4.75
N LEU A 634 -22.80 -5.03 -5.45
CA LEU A 634 -22.87 -5.87 -6.63
C LEU A 634 -22.27 -7.25 -6.35
N SER A 635 -22.70 -8.25 -7.12
CA SER A 635 -22.13 -9.59 -7.11
C SER A 635 -22.07 -10.19 -8.51
N GLU A 636 -21.38 -11.31 -8.65
CA GLU A 636 -21.38 -12.17 -9.83
C GLU A 636 -22.26 -13.43 -9.63
N ASN A 637 -23.02 -13.49 -8.54
CA ASN A 637 -23.83 -14.64 -8.20
C ASN A 637 -25.07 -14.74 -9.09
N TRP A 638 -25.04 -15.63 -10.08
CA TRP A 638 -26.17 -15.91 -10.96
C TRP A 638 -27.09 -17.01 -10.41
N THR A 639 -26.77 -17.66 -9.31
CA THR A 639 -27.61 -18.73 -8.73
C THR A 639 -28.69 -18.13 -7.85
N ARG A 640 -29.96 -18.22 -8.30
CA ARG A 640 -31.15 -17.63 -7.69
C ARG A 640 -32.30 -18.62 -7.61
N GLU A 641 -33.44 -18.15 -7.14
CA GLU A 641 -34.72 -18.88 -7.28
C GLU A 641 -35.28 -18.64 -8.70
N GLU A 642 -35.85 -19.70 -9.29
CA GLU A 642 -36.37 -19.61 -10.66
C GLU A 642 -37.48 -18.55 -10.74
N GLY A 643 -37.39 -17.67 -11.74
CA GLY A 643 -38.29 -16.56 -11.93
C GLY A 643 -38.03 -15.31 -11.11
N GLU A 644 -37.04 -15.32 -10.18
CA GLU A 644 -36.60 -14.13 -9.49
C GLU A 644 -36.18 -13.06 -10.50
N LYS A 645 -36.65 -11.84 -10.35
CA LYS A 645 -36.27 -10.72 -11.21
C LYS A 645 -35.09 -9.99 -10.62
N VAL A 646 -34.01 -9.87 -11.37
CA VAL A 646 -32.80 -9.15 -10.99
C VAL A 646 -32.56 -7.94 -11.87
N SER A 647 -31.88 -6.93 -11.34
CA SER A 647 -31.29 -5.85 -12.11
C SER A 647 -29.77 -5.99 -12.09
N LEU A 648 -29.11 -5.58 -13.16
CA LEU A 648 -27.65 -5.68 -13.26
C LEU A 648 -27.07 -4.51 -14.06
N TYR A 649 -25.77 -4.33 -13.92
CA TYR A 649 -24.97 -3.51 -14.81
C TYR A 649 -24.10 -4.38 -15.73
N THR A 650 -23.85 -3.90 -16.94
CA THR A 650 -22.72 -4.31 -17.74
C THR A 650 -21.77 -3.12 -17.86
N PHE A 651 -20.53 -3.31 -17.37
CA PHE A 651 -19.47 -2.31 -17.42
C PHE A 651 -18.68 -2.52 -18.69
N THR A 652 -18.47 -1.48 -19.51
CA THR A 652 -17.79 -1.64 -20.80
C THR A 652 -17.20 -0.33 -21.33
N ASN A 653 -16.08 -0.43 -22.04
CA ASN A 653 -15.53 0.61 -22.91
C ASN A 653 -15.84 0.37 -24.41
N GLY A 654 -16.74 -0.57 -24.70
CA GLY A 654 -17.30 -0.77 -26.04
C GLY A 654 -18.44 0.21 -26.34
N ASP A 655 -18.90 0.24 -27.59
CA ASP A 655 -19.97 1.13 -28.03
C ASP A 655 -21.36 0.60 -27.64
N GLU A 656 -21.50 -0.72 -27.52
CA GLU A 656 -22.76 -1.39 -27.17
C GLU A 656 -22.52 -2.76 -26.55
N VAL A 657 -23.51 -3.23 -25.80
CA VAL A 657 -23.54 -4.59 -25.23
C VAL A 657 -24.82 -5.29 -25.64
N GLU A 658 -24.69 -6.52 -26.13
CA GLU A 658 -25.78 -7.47 -26.26
C GLU A 658 -25.74 -8.47 -25.11
N LEU A 659 -26.88 -8.64 -24.41
CA LEU A 659 -27.03 -9.55 -23.29
C LEU A 659 -27.78 -10.80 -23.72
N PHE A 660 -27.29 -11.99 -23.34
CA PHE A 660 -27.90 -13.27 -23.67
C PHE A 660 -28.20 -14.09 -22.42
N LEU A 661 -29.36 -14.71 -22.36
CA LEU A 661 -29.71 -15.70 -21.35
C LEU A 661 -29.91 -17.05 -22.06
N ASN A 662 -29.08 -18.03 -21.75
CA ASN A 662 -29.13 -19.37 -22.37
C ASN A 662 -29.11 -19.33 -23.92
N GLY A 663 -28.29 -18.44 -24.49
CA GLY A 663 -28.16 -18.25 -25.95
C GLY A 663 -29.26 -17.39 -26.58
N LYS A 664 -30.34 -17.05 -25.87
CA LYS A 664 -31.38 -16.16 -26.35
C LYS A 664 -31.01 -14.71 -26.04
N SER A 665 -31.00 -13.85 -27.06
CA SER A 665 -30.75 -12.41 -26.87
C SER A 665 -31.86 -11.74 -26.05
N LEU A 666 -31.44 -10.95 -25.08
CA LEU A 666 -32.32 -10.08 -24.29
C LEU A 666 -32.32 -8.64 -24.85
N GLY A 667 -31.61 -8.41 -25.97
CA GLY A 667 -31.50 -7.14 -26.65
C GLY A 667 -30.11 -6.55 -26.61
N VAL A 668 -29.97 -5.42 -27.31
CA VAL A 668 -28.74 -4.62 -27.42
C VAL A 668 -28.99 -3.28 -26.76
N LYS A 669 -28.04 -2.82 -25.95
CA LYS A 669 -28.05 -1.47 -25.37
C LYS A 669 -26.74 -0.75 -25.72
N LYS A 670 -26.86 0.50 -26.14
CA LYS A 670 -25.72 1.37 -26.44
C LYS A 670 -25.10 1.92 -25.16
N ASN A 671 -23.79 2.07 -25.19
CA ASN A 671 -23.07 2.87 -24.20
C ASN A 671 -23.48 4.36 -24.32
N SER A 672 -23.61 5.02 -23.22
CA SER A 672 -24.05 6.43 -23.17
C SER A 672 -22.85 7.38 -23.23
N ASP A 673 -23.04 8.55 -23.83
CA ASP A 673 -22.09 9.66 -23.75
C ASP A 673 -22.33 10.55 -22.49
N ASP A 674 -23.47 10.37 -21.80
CA ASP A 674 -23.75 11.04 -20.54
C ASP A 674 -22.74 10.58 -19.46
N PRO A 675 -21.95 11.47 -18.86
CA PRO A 675 -20.98 11.15 -17.79
C PRO A 675 -21.53 10.30 -16.65
N LYS A 676 -22.83 10.43 -16.36
CA LYS A 676 -23.50 9.68 -15.29
C LYS A 676 -23.79 8.24 -15.66
N LEU A 677 -23.91 7.95 -16.95
CA LEU A 677 -24.33 6.66 -17.50
C LEU A 677 -23.22 5.96 -18.28
N ARG A 678 -22.20 6.69 -18.69
CA ARG A 678 -21.11 6.19 -19.54
C ARG A 678 -20.37 5.03 -18.87
N ALA A 679 -20.02 4.05 -19.68
CA ALA A 679 -19.35 2.79 -19.33
C ALA A 679 -20.13 1.90 -18.35
N ARG A 680 -21.40 2.21 -18.07
CA ARG A 680 -22.26 1.51 -17.11
C ARG A 680 -23.69 1.36 -17.64
N ILE A 681 -23.96 0.26 -18.34
CA ILE A 681 -25.25 -0.01 -18.96
C ILE A 681 -26.12 -0.81 -17.99
N LYS A 682 -27.29 -0.26 -17.62
CA LYS A 682 -28.24 -0.90 -16.71
C LYS A 682 -29.24 -1.79 -17.43
N TRP A 683 -29.52 -2.96 -16.86
CA TRP A 683 -30.52 -3.91 -17.30
C TRP A 683 -31.44 -4.22 -16.12
N ASP A 684 -32.75 -3.98 -16.29
CA ASP A 684 -33.75 -4.15 -15.23
C ASP A 684 -34.69 -5.32 -15.53
N GLY A 685 -35.16 -5.99 -14.49
CA GLY A 685 -36.23 -6.98 -14.56
C GLY A 685 -35.88 -8.25 -15.31
N ILE A 686 -34.59 -8.63 -15.36
CA ILE A 686 -34.16 -9.89 -15.98
C ILE A 686 -34.65 -11.04 -15.12
N ALA A 687 -35.56 -11.85 -15.65
CA ALA A 687 -36.02 -13.05 -14.96
C ALA A 687 -34.92 -14.10 -14.96
N TYR A 688 -34.52 -14.56 -13.77
CA TYR A 688 -33.54 -15.64 -13.64
C TYR A 688 -34.10 -16.94 -14.22
N ALA A 689 -33.28 -17.60 -15.00
CA ALA A 689 -33.41 -18.99 -15.36
C ALA A 689 -32.06 -19.70 -15.23
N PRO A 690 -32.05 -20.96 -14.76
CA PRO A 690 -30.80 -21.72 -14.64
C PRO A 690 -30.06 -21.78 -15.97
N GLY A 691 -28.73 -21.56 -15.91
CA GLY A 691 -27.87 -21.60 -17.10
C GLY A 691 -26.87 -20.47 -17.15
N THR A 692 -26.68 -19.87 -18.31
CA THR A 692 -25.63 -18.90 -18.62
C THR A 692 -26.20 -17.54 -18.95
N LEU A 693 -25.71 -16.51 -18.27
CA LEU A 693 -25.89 -15.10 -18.63
C LEU A 693 -24.60 -14.61 -19.26
N LEU A 694 -24.65 -14.16 -20.52
CA LEU A 694 -23.50 -13.74 -21.31
C LEU A 694 -23.68 -12.30 -21.80
N ALA A 695 -22.70 -11.45 -21.54
CA ALA A 695 -22.60 -10.11 -22.10
C ALA A 695 -21.54 -10.12 -23.22
N VAL A 696 -21.88 -9.50 -24.35
CA VAL A 696 -21.00 -9.36 -25.52
C VAL A 696 -20.89 -7.89 -25.88
N ALA A 697 -19.71 -7.31 -25.71
CA ALA A 697 -19.43 -5.93 -26.08
C ALA A 697 -18.96 -5.85 -27.53
N ARG A 698 -19.42 -4.81 -28.23
CA ARG A 698 -18.97 -4.47 -29.58
C ARG A 698 -18.40 -3.06 -29.61
N LYS A 699 -17.39 -2.88 -30.48
CA LYS A 699 -16.82 -1.58 -30.81
C LYS A 699 -16.68 -1.50 -32.33
N ASN A 700 -17.21 -0.44 -32.94
CA ASN A 700 -17.29 -0.31 -34.41
C ASN A 700 -17.92 -1.56 -35.07
N GLY A 701 -19.00 -2.10 -34.51
CA GLY A 701 -19.71 -3.28 -34.96
C GLY A 701 -19.01 -4.63 -34.78
N LYS A 702 -17.76 -4.64 -34.29
CA LYS A 702 -16.97 -5.86 -34.06
C LYS A 702 -17.06 -6.28 -32.61
N VAL A 703 -17.16 -7.57 -32.32
CA VAL A 703 -17.08 -8.13 -30.99
C VAL A 703 -15.67 -7.94 -30.45
N VAL A 704 -15.55 -7.25 -29.31
CA VAL A 704 -14.26 -6.92 -28.68
C VAL A 704 -14.06 -7.60 -27.33
N ALA A 705 -15.13 -7.86 -26.58
CA ALA A 705 -15.04 -8.52 -25.26
C ALA A 705 -16.29 -9.38 -24.98
N ARG A 706 -16.13 -10.36 -24.11
CA ARG A 706 -17.20 -11.22 -23.60
C ARG A 706 -16.99 -11.47 -22.10
N HIS A 707 -18.10 -11.50 -21.37
CA HIS A 707 -18.10 -11.93 -19.98
C HIS A 707 -19.37 -12.77 -19.71
N GLN A 708 -19.20 -13.90 -19.03
CA GLN A 708 -20.34 -14.75 -18.67
C GLN A 708 -20.30 -15.14 -17.20
N ILE A 709 -21.47 -15.25 -16.61
CA ILE A 709 -21.71 -15.85 -15.32
C ILE A 709 -22.69 -17.00 -15.48
N GLU A 710 -22.58 -17.99 -14.60
CA GLU A 710 -23.37 -19.22 -14.74
C GLU A 710 -24.01 -19.63 -13.40
N THR A 711 -25.16 -20.29 -13.52
CA THR A 711 -25.74 -21.01 -12.37
C THR A 711 -24.74 -22.06 -11.90
N THR A 712 -24.40 -22.02 -10.62
CA THR A 712 -23.52 -23.01 -9.99
C THR A 712 -24.34 -24.14 -9.35
N GLY A 713 -23.76 -25.33 -9.32
CA GLY A 713 -24.27 -26.43 -8.49
C GLY A 713 -23.83 -26.30 -7.03
N GLU A 714 -24.07 -27.38 -6.26
CA GLU A 714 -23.54 -27.45 -4.91
C GLU A 714 -22.01 -27.47 -4.87
N ALA A 715 -21.44 -26.89 -3.83
CA ALA A 715 -20.00 -26.94 -3.60
C ALA A 715 -19.58 -28.38 -3.27
N VAL A 716 -18.64 -28.93 -4.02
CA VAL A 716 -18.16 -30.32 -3.87
C VAL A 716 -16.66 -30.45 -3.64
N ALA A 717 -15.92 -29.37 -3.83
CA ALA A 717 -14.45 -29.36 -3.69
C ALA A 717 -13.91 -27.99 -3.31
N LEU A 718 -12.67 -27.96 -2.83
CA LEU A 718 -11.87 -26.76 -2.66
C LEU A 718 -10.90 -26.60 -3.84
N LYS A 719 -10.74 -25.38 -4.34
CA LYS A 719 -9.73 -25.01 -5.34
C LYS A 719 -8.77 -24.01 -4.69
N MET A 720 -7.48 -24.31 -4.69
CA MET A 720 -6.43 -23.44 -4.15
C MET A 720 -5.69 -22.77 -5.30
N VAL A 721 -5.47 -21.47 -5.18
CA VAL A 721 -4.81 -20.64 -6.19
C VAL A 721 -3.73 -19.81 -5.51
N PRO A 722 -2.46 -20.23 -5.55
CA PRO A 722 -1.34 -19.40 -5.12
C PRO A 722 -1.14 -18.25 -6.09
N ASP A 723 -0.62 -17.11 -5.60
CA ASP A 723 -0.36 -15.93 -6.42
C ASP A 723 1.00 -15.96 -7.13
N ALA A 724 1.84 -16.96 -6.82
CA ALA A 724 3.09 -17.25 -7.52
C ALA A 724 3.40 -18.74 -7.46
N GLU A 725 4.26 -19.20 -8.37
CA GLU A 725 4.75 -20.59 -8.36
C GLU A 725 5.87 -20.80 -7.35
N THR A 726 6.69 -19.78 -7.14
CA THR A 726 7.85 -19.81 -6.24
C THR A 726 7.93 -18.53 -5.40
N TRP A 727 8.61 -18.62 -4.27
CA TRP A 727 8.88 -17.53 -3.33
C TRP A 727 10.28 -17.68 -2.72
N HIS A 728 10.79 -16.62 -2.09
CA HIS A 728 12.17 -16.60 -1.59
C HIS A 728 12.25 -17.03 -0.14
N ALA A 729 13.25 -17.85 0.17
CA ALA A 729 13.52 -18.30 1.54
C ALA A 729 14.35 -17.26 2.33
N ASP A 730 13.89 -16.01 2.34
CA ASP A 730 14.54 -14.87 3.01
C ASP A 730 13.99 -14.59 4.42
N GLY A 731 12.92 -15.31 4.80
CA GLY A 731 12.24 -15.15 6.07
C GLY A 731 11.28 -13.97 6.14
N GLN A 732 11.00 -13.33 5.02
CA GLN A 732 10.03 -12.22 4.90
C GLN A 732 9.08 -12.38 3.71
N ASP A 733 9.51 -13.03 2.63
CA ASP A 733 8.68 -13.15 1.42
C ASP A 733 7.39 -13.91 1.70
N LEU A 734 6.30 -13.43 1.08
CA LEU A 734 4.96 -13.94 1.29
C LEU A 734 4.43 -14.75 0.10
N MET A 735 3.56 -15.71 0.40
CA MET A 735 2.74 -16.42 -0.57
C MET A 735 1.27 -16.28 -0.18
N HIS A 736 0.46 -15.67 -1.04
CA HIS A 736 -0.97 -15.56 -0.86
C HIS A 736 -1.67 -16.71 -1.58
N VAL A 737 -2.37 -17.54 -0.86
CA VAL A 737 -3.13 -18.65 -1.43
C VAL A 737 -4.62 -18.41 -1.26
N ARG A 738 -5.31 -18.16 -2.36
CA ARG A 738 -6.77 -18.02 -2.40
C ARG A 738 -7.41 -19.40 -2.47
N VAL A 739 -8.43 -19.62 -1.64
CA VAL A 739 -9.20 -20.88 -1.60
C VAL A 739 -10.64 -20.59 -2.00
N TYR A 740 -11.15 -21.35 -2.95
CA TYR A 740 -12.54 -21.27 -3.41
C TYR A 740 -13.27 -22.58 -3.13
N ALA A 741 -14.51 -22.47 -2.66
CA ALA A 741 -15.47 -23.56 -2.74
C ALA A 741 -16.00 -23.65 -4.17
N VAL A 742 -15.89 -24.82 -4.81
CA VAL A 742 -16.25 -25.00 -6.21
C VAL A 742 -17.21 -26.16 -6.42
N ASP A 743 -18.07 -26.02 -7.44
CA ASP A 743 -18.96 -27.07 -7.90
C ASP A 743 -18.23 -28.15 -8.75
N LYS A 744 -18.99 -29.15 -9.23
CA LYS A 744 -18.44 -30.24 -10.09
C LYS A 744 -17.77 -29.75 -11.36
N LYS A 745 -18.09 -28.53 -11.84
CA LYS A 745 -17.48 -27.91 -13.02
C LYS A 745 -16.30 -27.02 -12.67
N GLY A 746 -15.94 -26.92 -11.38
CA GLY A 746 -14.83 -26.08 -10.91
C GLY A 746 -15.17 -24.58 -10.80
N ARG A 747 -16.46 -24.21 -10.86
CA ARG A 747 -16.95 -22.84 -10.74
C ARG A 747 -17.12 -22.47 -9.27
N ARG A 748 -16.78 -21.25 -8.91
CA ARG A 748 -16.93 -20.73 -7.54
C ARG A 748 -18.40 -20.69 -7.14
N VAL A 749 -18.72 -21.29 -6.00
CA VAL A 749 -20.06 -21.26 -5.42
C VAL A 749 -20.14 -20.13 -4.40
N MET A 750 -20.75 -19.02 -4.80
CA MET A 750 -20.84 -17.83 -3.95
C MET A 750 -21.97 -17.91 -2.92
N ASN A 751 -23.08 -18.58 -3.27
CA ASN A 751 -24.22 -18.77 -2.40
C ASN A 751 -24.16 -20.16 -1.77
N LEU A 752 -23.52 -20.29 -0.63
CA LEU A 752 -23.47 -21.51 0.15
C LEU A 752 -24.78 -21.62 0.94
N LYS A 753 -25.75 -22.47 0.47
CA LYS A 753 -27.08 -22.60 1.05
C LYS A 753 -27.07 -23.13 2.49
N ASP A 754 -26.08 -23.94 2.83
CA ASP A 754 -25.94 -24.48 4.19
C ASP A 754 -24.81 -23.76 4.92
N LYS A 755 -25.20 -22.81 5.75
CA LYS A 755 -24.27 -22.05 6.59
C LYS A 755 -23.43 -22.94 7.53
N ASN A 756 -23.89 -24.18 7.76
CA ASN A 756 -23.26 -25.11 8.70
C ASN A 756 -22.30 -26.12 8.02
N ALA A 757 -22.47 -26.41 6.72
CA ALA A 757 -21.67 -27.42 6.01
C ALA A 757 -20.30 -26.92 5.53
N PHE A 758 -20.15 -25.59 5.37
CA PHE A 758 -18.94 -24.96 4.81
C PHE A 758 -18.48 -23.77 5.65
N SER A 759 -18.84 -23.73 6.93
CA SER A 759 -18.67 -22.53 7.72
C SER A 759 -17.22 -22.16 7.95
N LYS A 760 -16.31 -23.12 8.06
CA LYS A 760 -14.92 -22.82 8.46
C LYS A 760 -13.91 -23.73 7.75
N LEU A 761 -12.85 -23.11 7.25
CA LEU A 761 -11.67 -23.78 6.71
C LEU A 761 -10.60 -23.87 7.79
N ALA A 762 -10.01 -25.04 7.97
CA ALA A 762 -8.82 -25.26 8.76
C ALA A 762 -7.61 -25.33 7.82
N PHE A 763 -6.62 -24.50 8.09
CA PHE A 763 -5.36 -24.43 7.37
C PHE A 763 -4.25 -25.04 8.20
N SER A 764 -3.35 -25.79 7.58
CA SER A 764 -2.13 -26.24 8.22
C SER A 764 -0.96 -26.22 7.24
N VAL A 765 0.21 -25.77 7.71
CA VAL A 765 1.43 -25.69 6.92
C VAL A 765 2.52 -26.56 7.51
N LYS A 766 3.22 -27.32 6.66
CA LYS A 766 4.41 -28.10 6.98
C LYS A 766 5.58 -27.62 6.15
N GLY A 767 6.77 -27.68 6.70
CA GLY A 767 8.00 -27.16 6.10
C GLY A 767 8.44 -25.84 6.75
N ASP A 768 9.44 -25.21 6.14
CA ASP A 768 10.00 -23.94 6.62
C ASP A 768 9.18 -22.73 6.15
N ALA A 769 7.98 -22.62 6.70
CA ALA A 769 7.06 -21.51 6.47
C ALA A 769 6.03 -21.42 7.59
N ASP A 770 5.44 -20.24 7.79
CA ASP A 770 4.42 -19.96 8.79
C ASP A 770 3.20 -19.31 8.16
N ILE A 771 2.02 -19.51 8.76
CA ILE A 771 0.82 -18.76 8.44
C ILE A 771 0.87 -17.45 9.24
N VAL A 772 0.93 -16.33 8.53
CA VAL A 772 0.99 -15.00 9.16
C VAL A 772 -0.36 -14.30 9.17
N ALA A 773 -1.27 -14.65 8.26
CA ALA A 773 -2.63 -14.10 8.27
C ALA A 773 -3.61 -14.97 7.49
N VAL A 774 -4.89 -14.81 7.83
CA VAL A 774 -6.05 -15.35 7.08
C VAL A 774 -7.09 -14.27 6.87
N ASP A 775 -7.80 -14.32 5.73
CA ASP A 775 -8.86 -13.36 5.41
C ASP A 775 -9.95 -14.00 4.54
N ASN A 776 -11.07 -13.33 4.37
CA ASN A 776 -12.11 -13.70 3.44
C ASN A 776 -12.78 -12.49 2.77
N GLY A 777 -12.28 -11.27 3.04
CA GLY A 777 -12.83 -10.01 2.54
C GLY A 777 -14.07 -9.52 3.28
N ASN A 778 -14.56 -10.25 4.28
CA ASN A 778 -15.75 -9.85 5.05
C ASN A 778 -15.38 -8.92 6.21
N ILE A 779 -15.49 -7.63 5.99
CA ILE A 779 -15.19 -6.59 6.99
C ILE A 779 -16.17 -6.57 8.19
N TYR A 780 -17.24 -7.35 8.13
CA TYR A 780 -18.20 -7.52 9.22
C TYR A 780 -17.84 -8.69 10.16
N SER A 781 -16.88 -9.53 9.75
CA SER A 781 -16.51 -10.74 10.50
C SER A 781 -15.83 -10.41 11.83
N ASP A 782 -16.17 -11.14 12.87
CA ASP A 782 -15.51 -11.08 14.18
C ASP A 782 -14.32 -12.05 14.29
N GLU A 783 -14.06 -12.86 13.25
CA GLU A 783 -12.90 -13.73 13.21
C GLU A 783 -11.61 -12.90 13.11
N LEU A 784 -10.58 -13.30 13.83
CA LEU A 784 -9.28 -12.65 13.80
C LEU A 784 -8.55 -12.94 12.49
N HIS A 785 -7.80 -11.97 12.00
CA HIS A 785 -6.96 -12.11 10.81
C HIS A 785 -5.66 -12.85 11.13
N VAL A 786 -5.13 -12.66 12.32
CA VAL A 786 -3.88 -13.25 12.80
C VAL A 786 -4.19 -14.04 14.06
N GLY A 787 -3.53 -15.16 14.27
CA GLY A 787 -3.61 -15.92 15.51
C GLY A 787 -3.05 -15.14 16.70
N LYS A 788 -3.14 -15.74 17.90
CA LYS A 788 -2.57 -15.12 19.12
C LYS A 788 -1.06 -14.90 19.05
N LYS A 789 -0.38 -15.61 18.16
CA LYS A 789 1.05 -15.43 17.84
C LYS A 789 1.19 -14.96 16.41
N GLN A 790 2.27 -14.25 16.11
CA GLN A 790 2.56 -13.83 14.74
C GLN A 790 2.80 -15.03 13.80
N LEU A 791 3.49 -16.05 14.29
CA LEU A 791 3.92 -17.19 13.49
C LEU A 791 3.13 -18.42 13.89
N ASN A 792 2.36 -19.00 12.96
CA ASN A 792 1.48 -20.12 13.23
C ASN A 792 1.65 -21.22 12.18
N LYS A 793 1.54 -22.47 12.61
CA LYS A 793 1.46 -23.63 11.71
C LYS A 793 0.03 -23.99 11.33
N THR A 794 -0.95 -23.44 12.03
CA THR A 794 -2.38 -23.65 11.78
C THR A 794 -3.15 -22.36 11.90
N ALA A 795 -4.24 -22.25 11.16
CA ALA A 795 -5.19 -21.15 11.25
C ALA A 795 -6.57 -21.61 10.79
N GLU A 796 -7.60 -20.84 11.09
CA GLU A 796 -8.96 -21.09 10.67
C GLU A 796 -9.59 -19.83 10.09
N ARG A 797 -10.47 -19.98 9.09
CA ARG A 797 -11.24 -18.86 8.53
C ARG A 797 -12.51 -19.36 7.85
N ALA A 798 -13.62 -18.70 8.08
CA ALA A 798 -14.85 -18.96 7.36
C ALA A 798 -14.74 -18.57 5.88
N LEU A 799 -15.48 -19.27 5.02
CA LEU A 799 -15.69 -18.84 3.65
C LEU A 799 -16.69 -17.68 3.60
N TYR A 800 -16.34 -16.64 2.86
CA TYR A 800 -17.27 -15.55 2.54
C TYR A 800 -17.46 -15.47 1.03
N GLN A 801 -18.71 -15.52 0.58
CA GLN A 801 -19.02 -15.63 -0.85
C GLN A 801 -18.21 -16.73 -1.55
N GLY A 802 -18.02 -17.87 -0.89
CA GLY A 802 -17.28 -19.02 -1.41
C GLY A 802 -15.75 -18.82 -1.53
N SER A 803 -15.17 -17.86 -0.84
CA SER A 803 -13.74 -17.56 -0.88
C SER A 803 -13.14 -17.35 0.51
N ALA A 804 -11.86 -17.74 0.67
CA ALA A 804 -10.99 -17.37 1.77
C ALA A 804 -9.55 -17.20 1.25
N LEU A 805 -8.73 -16.52 2.04
CA LEU A 805 -7.32 -16.26 1.76
C LEU A 805 -6.47 -16.72 2.94
N VAL A 806 -5.37 -17.41 2.68
CA VAL A 806 -4.31 -17.65 3.65
C VAL A 806 -3.02 -17.03 3.13
N ILE A 807 -2.28 -16.37 4.01
CA ILE A 807 -1.00 -15.74 3.72
C ILE A 807 0.08 -16.48 4.48
N LEU A 808 1.02 -17.05 3.74
CA LEU A 808 2.18 -17.75 4.26
C LEU A 808 3.41 -16.84 4.18
N ARG A 809 4.32 -16.96 5.15
CA ARG A 809 5.63 -16.35 5.13
C ARG A 809 6.69 -17.43 5.01
N ALA A 810 7.67 -17.24 4.13
CA ALA A 810 8.78 -18.13 3.96
C ALA A 810 9.68 -18.15 5.20
N GLY A 811 10.27 -19.29 5.49
CA GLY A 811 11.40 -19.40 6.39
C GLY A 811 12.71 -18.99 5.72
N THR A 812 13.83 -19.46 6.24
CA THR A 812 15.18 -19.06 5.80
C THR A 812 15.91 -20.12 5.02
N GLN A 813 15.32 -21.30 4.92
CA GLN A 813 15.93 -22.42 4.21
C GLN A 813 15.07 -22.78 2.99
N PRO A 814 15.67 -22.85 1.80
CA PRO A 814 14.96 -23.33 0.62
C PRO A 814 14.36 -24.71 0.88
N SER A 815 13.06 -24.83 0.72
CA SER A 815 12.35 -26.06 1.12
C SER A 815 11.06 -26.27 0.32
N LYS A 816 10.51 -27.50 0.43
CA LYS A 816 9.14 -27.79 0.04
C LYS A 816 8.20 -27.48 1.20
N VAL A 817 7.23 -26.65 0.95
CA VAL A 817 6.20 -26.26 1.89
C VAL A 817 4.87 -26.91 1.48
N GLU A 818 4.29 -27.71 2.34
CA GLU A 818 2.98 -28.33 2.13
C GLU A 818 1.90 -27.51 2.85
N LEU A 819 0.99 -26.90 2.10
CA LEU A 819 -0.21 -26.29 2.63
C LEU A 819 -1.39 -27.25 2.47
N THR A 820 -2.01 -27.58 3.58
CA THR A 820 -3.24 -28.39 3.64
C THR A 820 -4.41 -27.52 4.06
N VAL A 821 -5.53 -27.64 3.36
CA VAL A 821 -6.79 -26.97 3.68
C VAL A 821 -7.89 -28.03 3.80
N ALA A 822 -8.56 -28.02 4.92
CA ALA A 822 -9.69 -28.89 5.20
C ALA A 822 -10.92 -28.06 5.55
N CYS A 823 -12.10 -28.57 5.19
CA CYS A 823 -13.35 -28.02 5.69
C CYS A 823 -13.71 -28.74 6.99
N GLU A 824 -13.80 -28.03 8.09
CA GLU A 824 -14.28 -28.60 9.33
C GLU A 824 -15.77 -28.82 9.21
N ASN A 825 -16.20 -30.10 9.19
CA ASN A 825 -17.56 -30.43 9.54
C ASN A 825 -17.72 -30.13 11.02
N ALA A 826 -18.80 -29.45 11.38
CA ALA A 826 -19.21 -29.36 12.76
C ALA A 826 -19.49 -30.79 13.32
N VAL A 827 -18.45 -31.48 13.71
CA VAL A 827 -18.53 -32.74 14.43
C VAL A 827 -17.81 -32.53 15.74
N SER A 828 -18.61 -32.26 16.75
CA SER A 828 -18.65 -33.04 17.97
C SER A 828 -19.60 -32.33 18.92
N GLY A 829 -20.78 -32.83 18.97
CA GLY A 829 -21.61 -32.58 20.12
C GLY A 829 -20.83 -32.97 21.35
N GLN A 830 -20.43 -32.00 22.15
CA GLN A 830 -20.24 -32.26 23.58
C GLN A 830 -21.57 -32.86 24.09
N LYS A 831 -21.51 -34.10 24.53
CA LYS A 831 -22.59 -34.72 25.34
C LYS A 831 -22.70 -33.88 26.61
N SER A 832 -23.63 -32.95 26.64
CA SER A 832 -24.22 -32.51 27.90
C SER A 832 -25.29 -33.54 28.27
N ALA A 833 -25.02 -34.24 29.35
CA ALA A 833 -26.05 -35.10 29.96
C ALA A 833 -27.13 -34.21 30.54
N ALA A 834 -28.31 -34.22 29.96
CA ALA A 834 -29.62 -34.08 30.65
C ALA A 834 -30.76 -34.28 29.66
N SER A 835 -31.60 -35.28 30.05
CA SER A 835 -32.99 -35.48 29.76
C SER A 835 -33.52 -35.62 28.32
N GLY A 836 -34.08 -36.82 28.13
CA GLY A 836 -34.70 -37.39 26.97
C GLY A 836 -35.84 -36.57 26.31
N HIS A 837 -35.77 -36.66 24.99
CA HIS A 837 -36.93 -36.93 24.12
C HIS A 837 -36.39 -37.31 22.74
N GLN A 838 -36.76 -38.53 22.32
CA GLN A 838 -36.53 -39.05 20.98
C GLN A 838 -37.32 -38.23 19.98
N SER A 839 -36.64 -37.63 18.99
CA SER A 839 -37.24 -37.29 17.71
C SER A 839 -36.34 -37.84 16.59
N VAL A 840 -36.94 -38.61 15.72
CA VAL A 840 -36.32 -39.25 14.55
C VAL A 840 -35.95 -38.17 13.57
N ALA A 841 -34.65 -37.95 13.37
CA ALA A 841 -34.15 -37.06 12.32
C ALA A 841 -33.78 -37.90 11.11
N SER A 842 -34.48 -37.65 10.01
CA SER A 842 -34.17 -38.13 8.66
C SER A 842 -32.75 -37.77 8.25
N GLY A 843 -31.98 -38.77 7.77
CA GLY A 843 -30.59 -38.64 7.40
C GLY A 843 -30.40 -37.72 6.22
N VAL A 844 -29.76 -36.61 6.48
CA VAL A 844 -29.09 -35.76 5.44
C VAL A 844 -27.68 -36.29 5.26
N GLN A 845 -27.38 -36.85 4.11
CA GLN A 845 -26.01 -37.22 3.74
C GLN A 845 -25.11 -35.98 3.79
N LYS A 846 -24.17 -35.97 4.70
CA LYS A 846 -23.11 -34.94 4.83
C LYS A 846 -22.16 -35.04 3.66
N GLY A 847 -22.17 -34.08 2.76
CA GLY A 847 -21.16 -33.95 1.71
C GLY A 847 -19.79 -33.56 2.33
N ASN A 848 -18.88 -34.52 2.42
CA ASN A 848 -17.50 -34.24 2.83
C ASN A 848 -16.78 -33.51 1.69
N LEU A 849 -16.52 -32.20 1.83
CA LEU A 849 -15.50 -31.55 1.04
C LEU A 849 -14.16 -32.19 1.37
N LYS A 850 -13.53 -32.75 0.33
CA LYS A 850 -12.23 -33.43 0.50
C LYS A 850 -11.17 -32.42 0.91
N THR A 851 -10.31 -32.78 1.84
CA THR A 851 -9.06 -32.07 2.13
C THR A 851 -8.28 -31.86 0.86
N LYS A 852 -7.80 -30.61 0.64
CA LYS A 852 -6.96 -30.26 -0.51
C LYS A 852 -5.55 -29.91 -0.02
N ARG A 853 -4.54 -30.34 -0.78
CA ARG A 853 -3.14 -30.04 -0.52
C ARG A 853 -2.47 -29.44 -1.74
N ILE A 854 -1.58 -28.49 -1.53
CA ILE A 854 -0.62 -28.03 -2.52
C ILE A 854 0.79 -28.07 -1.93
N VAL A 855 1.77 -28.25 -2.81
CA VAL A 855 3.18 -28.16 -2.47
C VAL A 855 3.74 -26.92 -3.16
N LEU A 856 4.27 -26.01 -2.37
CA LEU A 856 4.94 -24.79 -2.78
C LEU A 856 6.46 -24.99 -2.63
N VAL A 857 7.25 -24.26 -3.38
CA VAL A 857 8.71 -24.34 -3.31
C VAL A 857 9.28 -22.97 -2.99
N THR A 858 10.04 -22.88 -1.89
CA THR A 858 10.87 -21.71 -1.61
C THR A 858 12.26 -21.90 -2.24
N LYS A 859 12.81 -20.84 -2.80
CA LYS A 859 14.15 -20.80 -3.42
C LYS A 859 15.12 -19.97 -2.61
#